data_c2c6a7fd9d70d53108ead60631f504f0
#
_entry.id   c2c6a7fd9d70d53108ead60631f504f0
#
_cell.length_a   1.000
_cell.length_b   1.000
_cell.length_c   1.000
_cell.angle_alpha   90.00
_cell.angle_beta   90.00
_cell.angle_gamma   90.00
#
_symmetry.space_group_name_H-M   'P 1'
#
loop_
_entity.id
_entity.type
_entity.pdbx_description
1 polymer ?
#
loop_
_entity_poly.entity_id
_entity_poly.type
_entity_poly.pdbx_seq_one_letter_code
_entity_poly.pdbx_strand_id
1 'polypeptide(L)'
;MKALVIAEKPSVARDIARVLKCGKKINGAIEGERYIVTWGLGHLVTLADPEDYDKKYKEWKIDVLPMKPAPFKLEVIKQTGKQFAAVKTQIHRKDVNEIIIATDAGREGELVARLILEKAGSKKPIKRLWISSVTDKAIREGFAKLKNGHEYDALYDAAMCRAEADWLVGINATRALTCKYNAQLSCGRVQTPTLAMIAKREEKIRSFIPEGYYGMTAKGQNIMLTWQDQKSKSYRSFDKEKMTGLMKKLDGQKAVVEEIKKTPKKTYAPLLYDLTELQREANQRFGYSAKETLNIMQRLYENHKVLTYPRTDSRYLSKDIVPTIKDRLEACGTGPYRKLAMTAKKKDLSGKLAFVNDAKVSDHHAIIPTEQFVDLSHMTNEERKIYDLVVRRFLAVLYPPFEYEQTQVTVKVGGETFLASGKIVKAQGWRAVYEEEVYSDEDEEEEEAYESGKGLKGQTLPELEKGQEIKGLVLSLTEGKTKPPAHFNEATLLSAMENPTAYMESHDKAMAKTLGETGGLGTVATIADIIEKLFKSFLLEKRGKDIYLTSKAKQLLELVPEELKQPELTADWEMRLSQIAKGKLSRKDFMKDIDKYTDQVVSEIKAGAGTFRHDNLTNSKCPRCGKRMLAVKGKNSEMLVCQDRECGYRETVSRTTNARCPVCHKKMQLKGRGDGQIFVCVCGHKEKLTSFQERRKKEGAGVSKKDVQKYLRQQKDEPVNNPFADALAKIKL
;
A
#
# COMPACT_ATOMS: atom_id res chain seq x y z
N MET A 1 -33.40 27.63 -14.97
CA MET A 1 -33.20 26.39 -14.19
C MET A 1 -31.85 25.86 -14.50
N LYS A 2 -31.07 25.44 -13.47
CA LYS A 2 -29.69 24.94 -13.60
C LYS A 2 -29.59 23.50 -13.08
N ALA A 3 -28.61 22.75 -13.58
CA ALA A 3 -28.22 21.48 -13.01
C ALA A 3 -26.98 21.67 -12.10
N LEU A 4 -26.99 21.02 -10.93
CA LEU A 4 -25.85 20.99 -10.03
C LEU A 4 -25.00 19.76 -10.31
N VAL A 5 -23.76 19.95 -10.66
CA VAL A 5 -22.77 18.88 -10.87
C VAL A 5 -21.92 18.72 -9.62
N ILE A 6 -21.85 17.51 -9.07
CA ILE A 6 -21.05 17.20 -7.88
C ILE A 6 -19.89 16.30 -8.31
N ALA A 7 -18.70 16.86 -8.40
CA ALA A 7 -17.45 16.12 -8.65
C ALA A 7 -16.83 15.61 -7.34
N GLU A 8 -15.95 14.62 -7.41
CA GLU A 8 -15.31 14.07 -6.22
C GLU A 8 -14.21 14.98 -5.67
N LYS A 9 -13.53 15.72 -6.56
CA LYS A 9 -12.32 16.49 -6.25
C LYS A 9 -12.33 17.86 -6.92
N PRO A 10 -11.65 18.87 -6.34
CA PRO A 10 -11.59 20.21 -6.93
C PRO A 10 -10.94 20.26 -8.32
N SER A 11 -9.98 19.37 -8.61
CA SER A 11 -9.32 19.27 -9.92
C SER A 11 -10.31 18.86 -11.01
N VAL A 12 -11.03 17.77 -10.80
CA VAL A 12 -12.05 17.24 -11.70
C VAL A 12 -13.18 18.26 -11.89
N ALA A 13 -13.60 18.93 -10.81
CA ALA A 13 -14.62 19.97 -10.89
C ALA A 13 -14.18 21.13 -11.82
N ARG A 14 -12.93 21.55 -11.77
CA ARG A 14 -12.41 22.62 -12.66
C ARG A 14 -12.40 22.19 -14.13
N ASP A 15 -12.03 20.95 -14.42
CA ASP A 15 -12.04 20.43 -15.79
C ASP A 15 -13.46 20.32 -16.34
N ILE A 16 -14.38 19.79 -15.55
CA ILE A 16 -15.82 19.75 -15.91
C ILE A 16 -16.36 21.18 -16.11
N ALA A 17 -16.06 22.10 -15.18
CA ALA A 17 -16.52 23.49 -15.27
C ALA A 17 -16.01 24.18 -16.55
N ARG A 18 -14.73 23.97 -16.91
CA ARG A 18 -14.13 24.49 -18.13
C ARG A 18 -14.85 23.97 -19.37
N VAL A 19 -15.08 22.67 -19.46
CA VAL A 19 -15.76 22.05 -20.60
C VAL A 19 -17.22 22.51 -20.71
N LEU A 20 -17.91 22.71 -19.56
CA LEU A 20 -19.28 23.19 -19.48
C LEU A 20 -19.41 24.72 -19.56
N LYS A 21 -18.30 25.43 -19.81
CA LYS A 21 -18.24 26.89 -19.89
C LYS A 21 -18.72 27.60 -18.61
N CYS A 22 -18.44 27.03 -17.44
CA CYS A 22 -18.67 27.68 -16.16
C CYS A 22 -17.42 28.48 -15.77
N GLY A 23 -17.59 29.78 -15.48
CA GLY A 23 -16.45 30.69 -15.21
C GLY A 23 -16.58 31.49 -13.90
N LYS A 24 -17.78 31.68 -13.37
CA LYS A 24 -18.02 32.49 -12.17
C LYS A 24 -17.71 31.69 -10.91
N LYS A 25 -16.63 32.01 -10.24
CA LYS A 25 -16.30 31.44 -8.94
C LYS A 25 -17.26 31.91 -7.87
N ILE A 26 -17.85 30.96 -7.13
CA ILE A 26 -18.69 31.21 -5.97
C ILE A 26 -18.22 30.36 -4.81
N ASN A 27 -18.82 30.49 -3.63
CA ASN A 27 -18.41 29.72 -2.46
C ASN A 27 -18.55 28.21 -2.69
N GLY A 28 -17.42 27.53 -2.76
CA GLY A 28 -17.32 26.05 -2.93
C GLY A 28 -17.85 25.54 -4.27
N ALA A 29 -17.99 26.39 -5.29
CA ALA A 29 -18.46 25.99 -6.60
C ALA A 29 -18.02 26.97 -7.73
N ILE A 30 -18.25 26.55 -8.98
CA ILE A 30 -18.05 27.36 -10.19
C ILE A 30 -19.36 27.37 -10.96
N GLU A 31 -19.91 28.57 -11.16
CA GLU A 31 -21.21 28.76 -11.78
C GLU A 31 -21.10 29.17 -13.24
N GLY A 32 -21.93 28.60 -14.07
CA GLY A 32 -22.18 28.95 -15.45
C GLY A 32 -23.65 29.27 -15.71
N GLU A 33 -24.02 29.40 -16.97
CA GLU A 33 -25.38 29.69 -17.37
C GLU A 33 -26.34 28.54 -17.06
N ARG A 34 -25.99 27.30 -17.43
CA ARG A 34 -26.81 26.09 -17.29
C ARG A 34 -26.39 25.19 -16.14
N TYR A 35 -25.16 25.28 -15.70
CA TYR A 35 -24.55 24.37 -14.71
C TYR A 35 -23.92 25.13 -13.55
N ILE A 36 -23.95 24.49 -12.39
CA ILE A 36 -23.14 24.84 -11.23
C ILE A 36 -22.29 23.61 -10.91
N VAL A 37 -20.97 23.75 -10.88
CA VAL A 37 -20.06 22.63 -10.59
C VAL A 37 -19.49 22.81 -9.19
N THR A 38 -19.80 21.90 -8.29
CA THR A 38 -19.25 21.81 -6.94
C THR A 38 -18.47 20.52 -6.77
N TRP A 39 -17.85 20.30 -5.60
CA TRP A 39 -16.97 19.15 -5.38
C TRP A 39 -16.94 18.67 -3.94
N GLY A 40 -16.59 17.42 -3.77
CA GLY A 40 -16.10 16.86 -2.53
C GLY A 40 -14.60 17.10 -2.32
N LEU A 41 -14.10 16.60 -1.21
CA LEU A 41 -12.67 16.50 -0.91
C LEU A 41 -12.32 15.01 -0.63
N GLY A 42 -12.86 14.12 -1.46
CA GLY A 42 -13.20 12.76 -1.10
C GLY A 42 -14.48 12.76 -0.25
N HIS A 43 -14.55 11.92 0.77
CA HIS A 43 -15.69 11.88 1.68
C HIS A 43 -15.86 13.20 2.46
N LEU A 44 -17.06 13.78 2.42
CA LEU A 44 -17.50 14.88 3.28
C LEU A 44 -18.36 14.38 4.43
N VAL A 45 -18.95 13.19 4.26
CA VAL A 45 -19.90 12.55 5.18
C VAL A 45 -19.45 11.12 5.43
N THR A 46 -19.66 10.63 6.64
CA THR A 46 -19.34 9.27 7.09
C THR A 46 -20.44 8.72 7.98
N LEU A 47 -20.35 7.45 8.35
CA LEU A 47 -21.18 6.87 9.41
C LEU A 47 -20.79 7.51 10.75
N ALA A 48 -21.79 7.75 11.60
CA ALA A 48 -21.60 8.38 12.89
C ALA A 48 -20.78 7.51 13.85
N ASP A 49 -20.12 8.17 14.80
CA ASP A 49 -19.39 7.49 15.88
C ASP A 49 -20.39 6.82 16.86
N PRO A 50 -19.99 5.76 17.60
CA PRO A 50 -20.89 5.06 18.52
C PRO A 50 -21.62 5.95 19.52
N GLU A 51 -20.96 6.98 20.04
CA GLU A 51 -21.54 7.90 21.04
C GLU A 51 -22.70 8.75 20.50
N ASP A 52 -22.80 8.90 19.18
CA ASP A 52 -23.90 9.65 18.54
C ASP A 52 -25.19 8.83 18.41
N TYR A 53 -25.09 7.52 18.60
CA TYR A 53 -26.26 6.63 18.67
C TYR A 53 -26.82 6.53 20.09
N ASP A 54 -25.95 6.30 21.08
CA ASP A 54 -26.30 6.20 22.49
C ASP A 54 -25.14 6.63 23.37
N LYS A 55 -25.39 7.47 24.37
CA LYS A 55 -24.38 7.96 25.32
C LYS A 55 -23.66 6.82 26.07
N LYS A 56 -24.30 5.65 26.27
CA LYS A 56 -23.68 4.48 26.90
C LYS A 56 -22.48 3.95 26.10
N TYR A 57 -22.43 4.19 24.77
CA TYR A 57 -21.33 3.77 23.91
C TYR A 57 -20.10 4.70 23.98
N LYS A 58 -20.19 5.84 24.68
CA LYS A 58 -19.04 6.71 24.94
C LYS A 58 -17.99 6.02 25.79
N GLU A 59 -18.44 5.27 26.80
CA GLU A 59 -17.58 4.45 27.63
C GLU A 59 -17.34 3.08 26.94
N TRP A 60 -16.09 2.64 26.96
CA TRP A 60 -15.72 1.36 26.39
C TRP A 60 -15.91 0.26 27.44
N LYS A 61 -17.12 -0.27 27.54
CA LYS A 61 -17.50 -1.36 28.44
C LYS A 61 -17.87 -2.60 27.64
N ILE A 62 -17.50 -3.78 28.13
CA ILE A 62 -17.75 -5.05 27.41
C ILE A 62 -19.25 -5.42 27.46
N ASP A 63 -19.96 -4.97 28.45
CA ASP A 63 -21.39 -5.32 28.70
C ASP A 63 -22.32 -4.65 27.68
N VAL A 64 -21.89 -3.53 27.07
CA VAL A 64 -22.69 -2.82 26.06
C VAL A 64 -22.49 -3.35 24.65
N LEU A 65 -21.67 -4.40 24.47
CA LEU A 65 -21.37 -5.00 23.18
C LEU A 65 -22.21 -6.25 22.93
N PRO A 66 -22.64 -6.52 21.68
CA PRO A 66 -22.35 -5.73 20.49
C PRO A 66 -23.23 -4.49 20.36
N MET A 67 -22.66 -3.43 19.75
CA MET A 67 -23.38 -2.24 19.33
C MET A 67 -23.96 -2.46 17.93
N LYS A 68 -25.27 -2.36 17.80
CA LYS A 68 -26.02 -2.56 16.54
C LYS A 68 -27.00 -1.41 16.31
N PRO A 69 -26.49 -0.27 15.81
CA PRO A 69 -27.38 0.85 15.52
C PRO A 69 -28.32 0.52 14.32
N ALA A 70 -29.59 0.85 14.49
CA ALA A 70 -30.59 0.73 13.44
C ALA A 70 -31.61 1.88 13.56
N PRO A 71 -31.71 2.79 12.59
CA PRO A 71 -30.87 2.90 11.40
C PRO A 71 -29.48 3.48 11.68
N PHE A 72 -28.55 3.29 10.76
CA PHE A 72 -27.26 4.01 10.78
C PHE A 72 -27.48 5.50 10.58
N LYS A 73 -26.74 6.31 11.33
CA LYS A 73 -26.74 7.78 11.22
C LYS A 73 -25.51 8.24 10.41
N LEU A 74 -25.71 9.32 9.67
CA LEU A 74 -24.65 9.97 8.93
C LEU A 74 -24.13 11.20 9.66
N GLU A 75 -22.82 11.42 9.62
CA GLU A 75 -22.14 12.58 10.23
C GLU A 75 -21.27 13.31 9.21
N VAL A 76 -21.20 14.64 9.32
CA VAL A 76 -20.27 15.46 8.52
C VAL A 76 -18.88 15.37 9.13
N ILE A 77 -17.88 15.02 8.32
CA ILE A 77 -16.49 14.99 8.75
C ILE A 77 -16.05 16.41 9.15
N LYS A 78 -15.60 16.58 10.39
CA LYS A 78 -15.29 17.91 10.98
C LYS A 78 -14.37 18.77 10.13
N GLN A 79 -13.33 18.17 9.53
CA GLN A 79 -12.33 18.84 8.72
C GLN A 79 -12.91 19.36 7.39
N THR A 80 -13.97 18.71 6.89
CA THR A 80 -14.60 19.04 5.59
C THR A 80 -15.91 19.83 5.73
N GLY A 81 -16.29 20.19 6.95
CA GLY A 81 -17.57 20.83 7.26
C GLY A 81 -17.86 22.12 6.46
N LYS A 82 -16.84 22.93 6.20
CA LYS A 82 -16.98 24.15 5.36
C LYS A 82 -17.40 23.80 3.93
N GLN A 83 -16.76 22.78 3.34
CA GLN A 83 -17.09 22.37 1.97
C GLN A 83 -18.47 21.70 1.93
N PHE A 84 -18.80 20.85 2.90
CA PHE A 84 -20.16 20.28 2.99
C PHE A 84 -21.23 21.37 3.06
N ALA A 85 -21.04 22.40 3.87
CA ALA A 85 -21.99 23.52 3.97
C ALA A 85 -22.13 24.25 2.64
N ALA A 86 -21.04 24.48 1.90
CA ALA A 86 -21.05 25.09 0.58
C ALA A 86 -21.83 24.21 -0.42
N VAL A 87 -21.55 22.90 -0.48
CA VAL A 87 -22.28 21.96 -1.36
C VAL A 87 -23.77 21.92 -1.01
N LYS A 88 -24.11 21.82 0.30
CA LYS A 88 -25.50 21.83 0.77
C LYS A 88 -26.22 23.10 0.34
N THR A 89 -25.56 24.28 0.40
CA THR A 89 -26.15 25.53 -0.07
C THR A 89 -26.49 25.46 -1.55
N GLN A 90 -25.63 24.91 -2.40
CA GLN A 90 -25.91 24.77 -3.84
C GLN A 90 -27.04 23.77 -4.10
N ILE A 91 -27.10 22.65 -3.36
CA ILE A 91 -28.17 21.65 -3.46
C ILE A 91 -29.55 22.28 -3.23
N HIS A 92 -29.68 23.18 -2.26
CA HIS A 92 -30.96 23.78 -1.88
C HIS A 92 -31.32 25.07 -2.64
N ARG A 93 -30.53 25.49 -3.62
CA ARG A 93 -30.88 26.64 -4.46
C ARG A 93 -32.20 26.41 -5.20
N LYS A 94 -33.03 27.44 -5.28
CA LYS A 94 -34.34 27.41 -5.95
C LYS A 94 -34.23 27.28 -7.48
N ASP A 95 -33.11 27.79 -8.05
CA ASP A 95 -32.85 27.72 -9.48
C ASP A 95 -32.19 26.41 -9.92
N VAL A 96 -31.85 25.50 -8.99
CA VAL A 96 -31.34 24.16 -9.26
C VAL A 96 -32.50 23.15 -9.24
N ASN A 97 -32.72 22.46 -10.34
CA ASN A 97 -33.84 21.51 -10.51
C ASN A 97 -33.40 20.03 -10.57
N GLU A 98 -32.15 19.75 -10.88
CA GLU A 98 -31.57 18.40 -10.92
C GLU A 98 -30.13 18.37 -10.43
N ILE A 99 -29.66 17.18 -10.05
CA ILE A 99 -28.30 16.95 -9.59
C ILE A 99 -27.65 15.92 -10.53
N ILE A 100 -26.42 16.21 -10.95
CA ILE A 100 -25.60 15.33 -11.75
C ILE A 100 -24.44 14.85 -10.88
N ILE A 101 -24.43 13.57 -10.52
CA ILE A 101 -23.31 12.93 -9.83
C ILE A 101 -22.19 12.71 -10.85
N ALA A 102 -21.05 13.35 -10.61
CA ALA A 102 -19.85 13.31 -11.43
C ALA A 102 -18.62 12.90 -10.59
N THR A 103 -18.83 12.11 -9.56
CA THR A 103 -17.78 11.43 -8.80
C THR A 103 -17.22 10.26 -9.59
N ASP A 104 -16.09 9.70 -9.14
CA ASP A 104 -15.41 8.61 -9.82
C ASP A 104 -16.37 7.47 -10.19
N ALA A 105 -16.12 6.80 -11.31
CA ALA A 105 -17.05 5.83 -11.92
C ALA A 105 -16.96 4.45 -11.26
N GLY A 106 -17.20 4.41 -9.95
CA GLY A 106 -17.08 3.20 -9.14
C GLY A 106 -18.00 3.20 -7.91
N ARG A 107 -17.92 2.11 -7.17
CA ARG A 107 -18.69 1.89 -5.95
C ARG A 107 -18.45 2.99 -4.90
N GLU A 108 -17.20 3.37 -4.70
CA GLU A 108 -16.83 4.40 -3.72
C GLU A 108 -17.27 5.80 -4.16
N GLY A 109 -17.13 6.13 -5.45
CA GLY A 109 -17.61 7.41 -5.97
C GLY A 109 -19.12 7.57 -5.85
N GLU A 110 -19.89 6.49 -6.05
CA GLU A 110 -21.35 6.51 -5.82
C GLU A 110 -21.65 6.74 -4.33
N LEU A 111 -20.92 6.07 -3.43
CA LEU A 111 -21.07 6.26 -1.98
C LEU A 111 -20.80 7.71 -1.56
N VAL A 112 -19.69 8.29 -2.00
CA VAL A 112 -19.31 9.69 -1.68
C VAL A 112 -20.45 10.64 -2.02
N ALA A 113 -21.00 10.55 -3.23
CA ALA A 113 -22.05 11.44 -3.69
C ALA A 113 -23.37 11.24 -2.95
N ARG A 114 -23.82 9.98 -2.81
CA ARG A 114 -25.09 9.67 -2.16
C ARG A 114 -25.11 10.04 -0.70
N LEU A 115 -24.03 9.82 0.05
CA LEU A 115 -23.92 10.26 1.45
C LEU A 115 -24.07 11.77 1.59
N ILE A 116 -23.49 12.56 0.66
CA ILE A 116 -23.66 14.02 0.62
C ILE A 116 -25.13 14.39 0.41
N LEU A 117 -25.79 13.76 -0.57
CA LEU A 117 -27.19 14.06 -0.90
C LEU A 117 -28.15 13.67 0.23
N GLU A 118 -27.95 12.51 0.84
CA GLU A 118 -28.74 12.03 1.96
C GLU A 118 -28.57 12.93 3.19
N LYS A 119 -27.32 13.26 3.57
CA LYS A 119 -27.03 14.16 4.70
C LYS A 119 -27.51 15.59 4.46
N ALA A 120 -27.54 16.04 3.20
CA ALA A 120 -28.11 17.33 2.84
C ALA A 120 -29.66 17.31 2.82
N GLY A 121 -30.29 16.14 2.77
CA GLY A 121 -31.75 16.00 2.66
C GLY A 121 -32.29 16.37 1.27
N SER A 122 -31.56 16.07 0.22
CA SER A 122 -31.97 16.36 -1.16
C SER A 122 -33.07 15.42 -1.63
N LYS A 123 -34.09 15.98 -2.29
CA LYS A 123 -35.16 15.22 -2.98
C LYS A 123 -35.17 15.48 -4.50
N LYS A 124 -34.13 16.16 -5.01
CA LYS A 124 -34.05 16.51 -6.43
C LYS A 124 -33.71 15.29 -7.28
N PRO A 125 -34.19 15.22 -8.52
CA PRO A 125 -33.85 14.16 -9.46
C PRO A 125 -32.33 14.05 -9.65
N ILE A 126 -31.85 12.83 -9.76
CA ILE A 126 -30.39 12.53 -9.84
C ILE A 126 -30.11 11.95 -11.23
N LYS A 127 -29.08 12.46 -11.88
CA LYS A 127 -28.43 11.88 -13.05
C LYS A 127 -27.02 11.48 -12.74
N ARG A 128 -26.46 10.53 -13.47
CA ARG A 128 -25.10 9.99 -13.29
C ARG A 128 -24.26 10.23 -14.53
N LEU A 129 -23.16 10.92 -14.36
CA LEU A 129 -22.05 10.97 -15.31
C LEU A 129 -21.12 9.78 -15.03
N TRP A 130 -20.95 8.88 -16.00
CA TRP A 130 -20.10 7.69 -15.85
C TRP A 130 -18.96 7.75 -16.87
N ILE A 131 -17.81 8.22 -16.43
CA ILE A 131 -16.59 8.36 -17.25
C ILE A 131 -15.38 7.91 -16.44
N SER A 132 -14.41 7.27 -17.10
CA SER A 132 -13.14 6.82 -16.51
C SER A 132 -11.94 7.72 -16.89
N SER A 133 -12.20 8.82 -17.58
CA SER A 133 -11.20 9.84 -17.90
C SER A 133 -11.82 11.23 -17.88
N VAL A 134 -10.99 12.25 -17.64
CA VAL A 134 -11.41 13.67 -17.59
C VAL A 134 -10.96 14.47 -18.80
N THR A 135 -10.72 13.81 -19.93
CA THR A 135 -10.46 14.50 -21.20
C THR A 135 -11.70 15.32 -21.64
N ASP A 136 -11.47 16.41 -22.37
CA ASP A 136 -12.56 17.24 -22.87
C ASP A 136 -13.58 16.42 -23.67
N LYS A 137 -13.09 15.44 -24.44
CA LYS A 137 -13.92 14.52 -25.24
C LYS A 137 -14.78 13.65 -24.35
N ALA A 138 -14.16 12.97 -23.36
CA ALA A 138 -14.89 12.09 -22.45
C ALA A 138 -15.96 12.84 -21.65
N ILE A 139 -15.65 14.05 -21.16
CA ILE A 139 -16.62 14.89 -20.46
C ILE A 139 -17.80 15.24 -21.38
N ARG A 140 -17.55 15.75 -22.61
CA ARG A 140 -18.63 16.11 -23.54
C ARG A 140 -19.51 14.91 -23.92
N GLU A 141 -18.91 13.79 -24.27
CA GLU A 141 -19.64 12.56 -24.62
C GLU A 141 -20.41 12.00 -23.42
N GLY A 142 -19.82 12.06 -22.21
CA GLY A 142 -20.48 11.63 -20.98
C GLY A 142 -21.70 12.50 -20.66
N PHE A 143 -21.61 13.83 -20.77
CA PHE A 143 -22.75 14.71 -20.56
C PHE A 143 -23.84 14.55 -21.61
N ALA A 144 -23.51 14.11 -22.83
CA ALA A 144 -24.49 13.75 -23.85
C ALA A 144 -25.21 12.41 -23.55
N LYS A 145 -24.66 11.57 -22.66
CA LYS A 145 -25.15 10.22 -22.33
C LYS A 145 -25.43 10.02 -20.84
N LEU A 146 -25.85 11.10 -20.14
CA LEU A 146 -26.20 11.02 -18.72
C LEU A 146 -27.26 9.93 -18.47
N LYS A 147 -27.01 9.09 -17.47
CA LYS A 147 -27.91 8.01 -17.06
C LYS A 147 -28.78 8.45 -15.89
N ASN A 148 -29.89 7.71 -15.70
CA ASN A 148 -30.74 7.90 -14.53
C ASN A 148 -29.97 7.45 -13.26
N GLY A 149 -30.01 8.26 -12.19
CA GLY A 149 -29.35 7.93 -10.92
C GLY A 149 -29.85 6.62 -10.31
N HIS A 150 -31.13 6.25 -10.51
CA HIS A 150 -31.70 5.01 -10.00
C HIS A 150 -31.11 3.73 -10.60
N GLU A 151 -30.46 3.81 -11.76
CA GLU A 151 -29.74 2.66 -12.32
C GLU A 151 -28.52 2.23 -11.42
N TYR A 152 -28.11 3.08 -10.50
CA TYR A 152 -26.97 2.88 -9.60
C TYR A 152 -27.37 2.63 -8.13
N ASP A 153 -28.67 2.47 -7.84
CA ASP A 153 -29.14 2.24 -6.46
C ASP A 153 -28.57 0.94 -5.88
N ALA A 154 -28.52 -0.14 -6.65
CA ALA A 154 -27.91 -1.39 -6.23
C ALA A 154 -26.39 -1.27 -5.98
N LEU A 155 -25.70 -0.44 -6.74
CA LEU A 155 -24.27 -0.15 -6.53
C LEU A 155 -24.05 0.64 -5.23
N TYR A 156 -24.93 1.63 -4.95
CA TYR A 156 -24.94 2.36 -3.69
C TYR A 156 -25.22 1.44 -2.50
N ASP A 157 -26.22 0.55 -2.61
CA ASP A 157 -26.52 -0.44 -1.57
C ASP A 157 -25.32 -1.33 -1.26
N ALA A 158 -24.59 -1.80 -2.28
CA ALA A 158 -23.39 -2.58 -2.08
C ALA A 158 -22.29 -1.78 -1.33
N ALA A 159 -22.13 -0.51 -1.67
CA ALA A 159 -21.16 0.36 -0.99
C ALA A 159 -21.54 0.63 0.47
N MET A 160 -22.82 0.90 0.75
CA MET A 160 -23.34 1.08 2.10
C MET A 160 -23.20 -0.19 2.93
N CYS A 161 -23.57 -1.35 2.38
CA CYS A 161 -23.40 -2.64 3.04
C CYS A 161 -21.97 -2.87 3.48
N ARG A 162 -20.99 -2.55 2.61
CA ARG A 162 -19.58 -2.65 2.95
C ARG A 162 -19.21 -1.73 4.11
N ALA A 163 -19.61 -0.46 4.05
CA ALA A 163 -19.30 0.52 5.09
C ALA A 163 -19.93 0.14 6.44
N GLU A 164 -21.20 -0.28 6.45
CA GLU A 164 -21.92 -0.72 7.64
C GLU A 164 -21.36 -2.01 8.22
N ALA A 165 -21.01 -2.99 7.39
CA ALA A 165 -20.40 -4.25 7.82
C ALA A 165 -18.99 -4.02 8.43
N ASP A 166 -18.14 -3.21 7.79
CA ASP A 166 -16.83 -2.84 8.31
C ASP A 166 -16.96 -2.08 9.66
N TRP A 167 -17.96 -1.21 9.79
CA TRP A 167 -18.26 -0.52 11.05
C TRP A 167 -18.71 -1.52 12.14
N LEU A 168 -19.69 -2.37 11.86
CA LEU A 168 -20.21 -3.34 12.83
C LEU A 168 -19.13 -4.29 13.33
N VAL A 169 -18.49 -5.00 12.42
CA VAL A 169 -17.50 -6.02 12.81
C VAL A 169 -16.24 -5.37 13.37
N GLY A 170 -15.71 -4.34 12.71
CA GLY A 170 -14.45 -3.72 13.10
C GLY A 170 -14.51 -3.02 14.45
N ILE A 171 -15.55 -2.23 14.71
CA ILE A 171 -15.67 -1.48 15.98
C ILE A 171 -16.02 -2.44 17.13
N ASN A 172 -16.96 -3.34 16.94
CA ASN A 172 -17.37 -4.27 17.99
C ASN A 172 -16.25 -5.22 18.40
N ALA A 173 -15.56 -5.84 17.44
CA ALA A 173 -14.44 -6.72 17.71
C ALA A 173 -13.26 -5.97 18.37
N THR A 174 -12.92 -4.78 17.86
CA THR A 174 -11.87 -3.93 18.45
C THR A 174 -12.19 -3.54 19.89
N ARG A 175 -13.44 -3.12 20.18
CA ARG A 175 -13.85 -2.77 21.53
C ARG A 175 -13.90 -3.97 22.46
N ALA A 176 -14.40 -5.12 21.99
CA ALA A 176 -14.44 -6.35 22.78
C ALA A 176 -13.05 -6.79 23.21
N LEU A 177 -12.10 -6.88 22.29
CA LEU A 177 -10.70 -7.19 22.58
C LEU A 177 -10.08 -6.18 23.54
N THR A 178 -10.27 -4.89 23.25
CA THR A 178 -9.67 -3.81 24.05
C THR A 178 -10.21 -3.79 25.48
N CYS A 179 -11.52 -4.00 25.68
CA CYS A 179 -12.12 -4.06 27.01
C CYS A 179 -11.72 -5.30 27.78
N LYS A 180 -11.81 -6.47 27.13
CA LYS A 180 -11.52 -7.75 27.79
C LYS A 180 -10.08 -7.85 28.26
N TYR A 181 -9.13 -7.49 27.39
CA TYR A 181 -7.70 -7.65 27.66
C TYR A 181 -7.03 -6.40 28.20
N ASN A 182 -7.79 -5.34 28.42
CA ASN A 182 -7.29 -4.06 28.94
C ASN A 182 -6.06 -3.53 28.16
N ALA A 183 -6.07 -3.72 26.84
CA ALA A 183 -4.99 -3.36 25.92
C ALA A 183 -5.57 -2.81 24.63
N GLN A 184 -4.92 -1.83 24.00
CA GLN A 184 -5.37 -1.31 22.71
C GLN A 184 -5.12 -2.34 21.62
N LEU A 185 -6.11 -3.16 21.33
CA LEU A 185 -6.09 -4.24 20.36
C LEU A 185 -7.12 -3.94 19.27
N SER A 186 -6.65 -3.56 18.10
CA SER A 186 -7.53 -3.34 16.95
C SER A 186 -7.49 -4.54 16.01
N CYS A 187 -8.64 -4.94 15.51
CA CYS A 187 -8.77 -5.96 14.48
C CYS A 187 -9.77 -5.55 13.40
N GLY A 188 -9.80 -6.28 12.30
CA GLY A 188 -10.70 -6.06 11.18
C GLY A 188 -10.34 -6.94 10.00
N ARG A 189 -11.26 -7.10 9.06
CA ARG A 189 -11.17 -8.04 7.93
C ARG A 189 -10.00 -7.83 6.96
N VAL A 190 -9.29 -6.72 7.04
CA VAL A 190 -8.08 -6.46 6.24
C VAL A 190 -6.82 -6.47 7.11
N GLN A 191 -6.84 -5.77 8.24
CA GLN A 191 -5.68 -5.66 9.14
C GLN A 191 -5.26 -7.00 9.73
N THR A 192 -6.22 -7.80 10.16
CA THR A 192 -5.94 -9.07 10.84
C THR A 192 -5.39 -10.13 9.89
N PRO A 193 -5.97 -10.36 8.68
CA PRO A 193 -5.37 -11.27 7.70
C PRO A 193 -3.96 -10.82 7.26
N THR A 194 -3.73 -9.52 7.13
CA THR A 194 -2.38 -9.00 6.82
C THR A 194 -1.36 -9.42 7.88
N LEU A 195 -1.70 -9.31 9.18
CA LEU A 195 -0.85 -9.79 10.27
C LEU A 195 -0.68 -11.32 10.23
N ALA A 196 -1.76 -12.05 9.94
CA ALA A 196 -1.74 -13.52 9.85
C ALA A 196 -0.83 -14.01 8.70
N MET A 197 -0.83 -13.34 7.56
CA MET A 197 0.10 -13.65 6.45
C MET A 197 1.56 -13.50 6.87
N ILE A 198 1.88 -12.43 7.61
CA ILE A 198 3.23 -12.21 8.13
C ILE A 198 3.59 -13.29 9.15
N ALA A 199 2.65 -13.68 10.03
CA ALA A 199 2.84 -14.78 10.99
C ALA A 199 3.12 -16.11 10.29
N LYS A 200 2.31 -16.46 9.28
CA LYS A 200 2.53 -17.69 8.47
C LYS A 200 3.91 -17.66 7.77
N ARG A 201 4.39 -16.49 7.33
CA ARG A 201 5.72 -16.34 6.75
C ARG A 201 6.83 -16.52 7.79
N GLU A 202 6.71 -15.87 8.96
CA GLU A 202 7.67 -16.03 10.08
C GLU A 202 7.73 -17.48 10.56
N GLU A 203 6.59 -18.18 10.60
CA GLU A 203 6.52 -19.59 10.98
C GLU A 203 7.24 -20.48 9.96
N LYS A 204 6.99 -20.28 8.66
CA LYS A 204 7.71 -21.00 7.59
C LYS A 204 9.22 -20.78 7.67
N ILE A 205 9.68 -19.57 8.04
CA ILE A 205 11.10 -19.27 8.22
C ILE A 205 11.65 -19.99 9.45
N ARG A 206 10.93 -19.96 10.57
CA ARG A 206 11.33 -20.55 11.84
C ARG A 206 11.39 -22.06 11.80
N SER A 207 10.41 -22.69 11.15
CA SER A 207 10.32 -24.14 11.02
C SER A 207 11.14 -24.72 9.86
N PHE A 208 11.76 -23.85 9.06
CA PHE A 208 12.52 -24.29 7.89
C PHE A 208 13.77 -25.06 8.29
N ILE A 209 13.91 -26.25 7.73
CA ILE A 209 15.10 -27.09 7.89
C ILE A 209 15.88 -27.04 6.58
N PRO A 210 17.10 -26.46 6.58
CA PRO A 210 17.93 -26.42 5.38
C PRO A 210 18.34 -27.82 4.95
N GLU A 211 18.08 -28.17 3.71
CA GLU A 211 18.48 -29.43 3.09
C GLU A 211 19.66 -29.22 2.14
N GLY A 212 20.69 -30.08 2.23
CA GLY A 212 21.84 -29.99 1.33
C GLY A 212 21.47 -30.47 -0.07
N TYR A 213 21.86 -29.71 -1.08
CA TYR A 213 21.75 -30.10 -2.48
C TYR A 213 23.11 -30.11 -3.17
N TYR A 214 23.24 -30.92 -4.18
CA TYR A 214 24.46 -31.15 -4.93
C TYR A 214 24.16 -31.06 -6.42
N GLY A 215 25.08 -30.48 -7.14
CA GLY A 215 25.05 -30.39 -8.60
C GLY A 215 26.43 -30.67 -9.17
N MET A 216 26.56 -30.59 -10.45
CA MET A 216 27.83 -30.72 -11.14
C MET A 216 27.97 -29.69 -12.23
N THR A 217 29.14 -29.07 -12.29
CA THR A 217 29.53 -28.19 -13.41
C THR A 217 30.74 -28.80 -14.11
N ALA A 218 30.84 -28.49 -15.39
CA ALA A 218 31.95 -28.89 -16.23
C ALA A 218 32.48 -27.67 -16.99
N LYS A 219 33.73 -27.31 -16.80
CA LYS A 219 34.34 -26.14 -17.41
C LYS A 219 35.42 -26.55 -18.43
N GLY A 220 35.33 -26.05 -19.66
CA GLY A 220 36.32 -26.27 -20.71
C GLY A 220 36.09 -25.31 -21.89
N GLN A 221 37.13 -24.94 -22.62
CA GLN A 221 37.03 -24.10 -23.82
C GLN A 221 36.16 -22.85 -23.69
N ASN A 222 36.29 -22.11 -22.56
CA ASN A 222 35.50 -20.91 -22.19
C ASN A 222 33.98 -21.10 -22.11
N ILE A 223 33.52 -22.35 -21.86
CA ILE A 223 32.12 -22.64 -21.57
C ILE A 223 32.00 -23.32 -20.20
N MET A 224 30.98 -22.95 -19.46
CA MET A 224 30.55 -23.62 -18.23
C MET A 224 29.27 -24.36 -18.50
N LEU A 225 29.32 -25.67 -18.35
CA LEU A 225 28.21 -26.59 -18.53
C LEU A 225 27.67 -26.98 -17.15
N THR A 226 26.37 -27.10 -17.03
CA THR A 226 25.71 -27.53 -15.77
C THR A 226 25.01 -28.86 -16.06
N TRP A 227 25.25 -29.84 -15.22
CA TRP A 227 24.58 -31.14 -15.30
C TRP A 227 23.07 -31.00 -15.07
N GLN A 228 22.28 -31.76 -15.80
CA GLN A 228 20.83 -31.83 -15.63
C GLN A 228 20.39 -33.29 -15.48
N ASP A 229 19.61 -33.55 -14.43
CA ASP A 229 18.97 -34.86 -14.25
C ASP A 229 17.96 -35.10 -15.39
N GLN A 230 18.11 -36.23 -16.08
CA GLN A 230 17.33 -36.52 -17.28
C GLN A 230 15.83 -36.72 -16.98
N LYS A 231 15.49 -37.20 -15.76
CA LYS A 231 14.11 -37.51 -15.37
C LYS A 231 13.40 -36.25 -14.80
N SER A 232 14.00 -35.65 -13.81
CA SER A 232 13.40 -34.47 -13.11
C SER A 232 13.63 -33.14 -13.81
N LYS A 233 14.56 -33.11 -14.76
CA LYS A 233 15.05 -31.84 -15.43
C LYS A 233 15.65 -30.87 -14.44
N SER A 234 15.91 -31.27 -13.21
CA SER A 234 16.56 -30.44 -12.19
C SER A 234 18.08 -30.39 -12.43
N TYR A 235 18.68 -29.25 -12.08
CA TYR A 235 20.14 -29.06 -12.04
C TYR A 235 20.73 -29.41 -10.67
N ARG A 236 19.89 -29.94 -9.76
CA ARG A 236 20.25 -30.28 -8.37
C ARG A 236 19.76 -31.68 -8.02
N SER A 237 20.54 -32.36 -7.18
CA SER A 237 20.18 -33.62 -6.53
C SER A 237 20.35 -33.44 -5.02
N PHE A 238 19.51 -34.13 -4.23
CA PHE A 238 19.65 -34.14 -2.76
C PHE A 238 20.49 -35.38 -2.29
N ASP A 239 20.99 -36.18 -3.23
CA ASP A 239 21.80 -37.34 -2.97
C ASP A 239 23.27 -37.05 -3.28
N LYS A 240 24.09 -36.89 -2.24
CA LYS A 240 25.53 -36.63 -2.33
C LYS A 240 26.32 -37.82 -2.91
N GLU A 241 25.98 -39.02 -2.49
CA GLU A 241 26.71 -40.23 -2.92
C GLU A 241 26.50 -40.48 -4.40
N LYS A 242 25.25 -40.36 -4.87
CA LYS A 242 24.92 -40.39 -6.30
C LYS A 242 25.76 -39.42 -7.10
N MET A 243 25.83 -38.15 -6.67
CA MET A 243 26.54 -37.09 -7.41
C MET A 243 28.06 -37.31 -7.37
N THR A 244 28.61 -37.74 -6.26
CA THR A 244 30.04 -38.06 -6.13
C THR A 244 30.43 -39.28 -6.98
N GLY A 245 29.60 -40.34 -6.95
CA GLY A 245 29.79 -41.53 -7.79
C GLY A 245 29.70 -41.21 -9.28
N LEU A 246 28.70 -40.36 -9.66
CA LEU A 246 28.54 -39.90 -11.02
C LEU A 246 29.74 -39.09 -11.50
N MET A 247 30.27 -38.15 -10.69
CA MET A 247 31.46 -37.40 -11.03
C MET A 247 32.67 -38.27 -11.32
N LYS A 248 32.91 -39.29 -10.47
CA LYS A 248 34.01 -40.26 -10.70
C LYS A 248 33.84 -41.06 -11.99
N LYS A 249 32.59 -41.43 -12.33
CA LYS A 249 32.27 -42.14 -13.57
C LYS A 249 32.46 -41.30 -14.82
N LEU A 250 32.23 -40.00 -14.73
CA LEU A 250 32.32 -39.08 -15.84
C LEU A 250 33.72 -38.48 -16.02
N ASP A 251 34.60 -38.64 -15.06
CA ASP A 251 35.97 -38.13 -15.14
C ASP A 251 36.73 -38.79 -16.30
N GLY A 252 37.39 -37.96 -17.13
CA GLY A 252 38.06 -38.41 -18.34
C GLY A 252 37.16 -38.81 -19.52
N GLN A 253 35.84 -38.77 -19.36
CA GLN A 253 34.90 -39.06 -20.46
C GLN A 253 34.89 -37.94 -21.50
N LYS A 254 34.64 -38.33 -22.76
CA LYS A 254 34.51 -37.35 -23.86
C LYS A 254 33.23 -36.56 -23.71
N ALA A 255 33.36 -35.24 -23.90
CA ALA A 255 32.25 -34.31 -23.93
C ALA A 255 31.94 -33.93 -25.39
N VAL A 256 30.77 -34.28 -25.89
CA VAL A 256 30.38 -34.07 -27.27
C VAL A 256 29.13 -33.19 -27.31
N VAL A 257 29.19 -32.14 -28.15
CA VAL A 257 28.03 -31.27 -28.42
C VAL A 257 26.96 -32.05 -29.17
N GLU A 258 25.85 -32.34 -28.46
CA GLU A 258 24.72 -33.09 -29.03
C GLU A 258 23.80 -32.17 -29.86
N GLU A 259 23.50 -31.00 -29.30
CA GLU A 259 22.56 -30.06 -29.90
C GLU A 259 22.93 -28.60 -29.56
N ILE A 260 22.74 -27.73 -30.55
CA ILE A 260 22.79 -26.26 -30.35
C ILE A 260 21.48 -25.71 -30.86
N LYS A 261 20.65 -25.25 -29.92
CA LYS A 261 19.33 -24.67 -30.21
C LYS A 261 19.39 -23.16 -30.07
N LYS A 262 19.20 -22.46 -31.18
CA LYS A 262 19.09 -21.00 -31.20
C LYS A 262 17.62 -20.61 -31.32
N THR A 263 17.16 -19.79 -30.38
CA THR A 263 15.76 -19.36 -30.33
C THR A 263 15.70 -17.82 -30.23
N PRO A 264 15.14 -17.16 -31.26
CA PRO A 264 14.89 -15.72 -31.16
C PRO A 264 13.80 -15.45 -30.13
N LYS A 265 14.07 -14.54 -29.23
CA LYS A 265 13.12 -14.10 -28.18
C LYS A 265 12.91 -12.61 -28.26
N LYS A 266 11.70 -12.18 -27.87
CA LYS A 266 11.30 -10.77 -27.79
C LYS A 266 10.62 -10.56 -26.45
N THR A 267 11.11 -9.57 -25.68
CA THR A 267 10.53 -9.15 -24.42
C THR A 267 9.95 -7.75 -24.60
N TYR A 268 8.72 -7.57 -24.20
CA TYR A 268 8.04 -6.28 -24.24
C TYR A 268 8.27 -5.50 -22.94
N ALA A 269 8.15 -4.17 -23.02
CA ALA A 269 8.22 -3.33 -21.83
C ALA A 269 7.14 -3.76 -20.81
N PRO A 270 7.46 -3.73 -19.51
CA PRO A 270 6.45 -3.88 -18.48
C PRO A 270 5.31 -2.89 -18.69
N LEU A 271 4.08 -3.25 -18.32
CA LEU A 271 2.93 -2.37 -18.43
C LEU A 271 3.14 -1.06 -17.64
N LEU A 272 2.32 -0.07 -17.92
CA LEU A 272 2.32 1.20 -17.18
C LEU A 272 2.09 0.96 -15.69
N TYR A 273 2.35 1.96 -14.87
CA TYR A 273 2.14 1.88 -13.43
C TYR A 273 0.67 2.07 -13.05
N ASP A 274 0.17 1.15 -12.22
CA ASP A 274 -0.79 1.47 -11.19
C ASP A 274 -0.07 1.97 -9.92
N LEU A 275 -0.82 2.28 -8.87
CA LEU A 275 -0.20 2.76 -7.64
C LEU A 275 0.62 1.69 -6.92
N THR A 276 0.13 0.45 -6.85
CA THR A 276 0.78 -0.65 -6.13
C THR A 276 2.14 -0.97 -6.75
N GLU A 277 2.18 -1.09 -8.07
CA GLU A 277 3.43 -1.39 -8.79
C GLU A 277 4.46 -0.26 -8.63
N LEU A 278 4.01 1.01 -8.70
CA LEU A 278 4.90 2.13 -8.45
C LEU A 278 5.43 2.15 -7.02
N GLN A 279 4.60 1.81 -6.03
CA GLN A 279 5.03 1.70 -4.63
C GLN A 279 6.03 0.56 -4.42
N ARG A 280 5.84 -0.57 -5.10
CA ARG A 280 6.76 -1.71 -5.08
C ARG A 280 8.14 -1.32 -5.61
N GLU A 281 8.19 -0.76 -6.82
CA GLU A 281 9.45 -0.36 -7.44
C GLU A 281 10.15 0.77 -6.68
N ALA A 282 9.40 1.76 -6.17
CA ALA A 282 9.95 2.82 -5.32
C ALA A 282 10.53 2.27 -4.00
N ASN A 283 9.91 1.25 -3.41
CA ASN A 283 10.45 0.59 -2.22
C ASN A 283 11.72 -0.21 -2.53
N GLN A 284 11.72 -0.99 -3.62
CA GLN A 284 12.88 -1.78 -4.05
C GLN A 284 14.09 -0.90 -4.36
N ARG A 285 13.91 0.18 -5.14
CA ARG A 285 15.01 1.05 -5.60
C ARG A 285 15.46 2.08 -4.59
N PHE A 286 14.51 2.68 -3.84
CA PHE A 286 14.79 3.84 -3.00
C PHE A 286 14.52 3.61 -1.53
N GLY A 287 13.92 2.48 -1.15
CA GLY A 287 13.51 2.18 0.23
C GLY A 287 12.32 3.01 0.71
N TYR A 288 11.60 3.68 -0.19
CA TYR A 288 10.43 4.48 0.18
C TYR A 288 9.30 3.56 0.64
N SER A 289 8.61 3.96 1.69
CA SER A 289 7.39 3.28 2.11
C SER A 289 6.26 3.53 1.11
N ALA A 290 5.26 2.64 1.09
CA ALA A 290 4.06 2.81 0.28
C ALA A 290 3.39 4.17 0.53
N LYS A 291 3.35 4.61 1.79
CA LYS A 291 2.77 5.90 2.17
C LYS A 291 3.60 7.10 1.72
N GLU A 292 4.93 7.03 1.81
CA GLU A 292 5.82 8.07 1.29
C GLU A 292 5.67 8.21 -0.22
N THR A 293 5.67 7.11 -0.96
CA THR A 293 5.46 7.10 -2.41
C THR A 293 4.12 7.74 -2.77
N LEU A 294 3.03 7.38 -2.09
CA LEU A 294 1.72 7.99 -2.31
C LEU A 294 1.73 9.50 -2.04
N ASN A 295 2.38 9.94 -0.96
CA ASN A 295 2.47 11.37 -0.62
C ASN A 295 3.28 12.16 -1.66
N ILE A 296 4.36 11.57 -2.20
CA ILE A 296 5.15 12.18 -3.28
C ILE A 296 4.29 12.28 -4.54
N MET A 297 3.61 11.20 -4.91
CA MET A 297 2.70 11.18 -6.04
C MET A 297 1.59 12.23 -5.94
N GLN A 298 1.02 12.39 -4.74
CA GLN A 298 -0.02 13.39 -4.49
C GLN A 298 0.49 14.81 -4.78
N ARG A 299 1.75 15.13 -4.42
CA ARG A 299 2.35 16.43 -4.74
C ARG A 299 2.62 16.60 -6.24
N LEU A 300 3.10 15.56 -6.92
CA LEU A 300 3.32 15.58 -8.38
C LEU A 300 2.01 15.76 -9.14
N TYR A 301 0.92 15.20 -8.65
CA TYR A 301 -0.42 15.34 -9.21
C TYR A 301 -1.07 16.71 -8.89
N GLU A 302 -1.09 17.13 -7.61
CA GLU A 302 -1.86 18.31 -7.18
C GLU A 302 -1.09 19.63 -7.35
N ASN A 303 0.19 19.64 -6.95
CA ASN A 303 0.99 20.88 -6.94
C ASN A 303 1.67 21.11 -8.29
N HIS A 304 2.43 20.11 -8.77
CA HIS A 304 3.15 20.19 -10.04
C HIS A 304 2.24 19.93 -11.24
N LYS A 305 1.20 19.12 -11.09
CA LYS A 305 0.24 18.70 -12.13
C LYS A 305 0.88 17.98 -13.32
N VAL A 306 2.01 17.33 -13.10
CA VAL A 306 2.82 16.69 -14.13
C VAL A 306 2.54 15.20 -14.29
N LEU A 307 1.81 14.59 -13.36
CA LEU A 307 1.37 13.19 -13.42
C LEU A 307 -0.14 13.11 -13.29
N THR A 308 -0.72 12.03 -13.82
CA THR A 308 -2.14 11.73 -13.69
C THR A 308 -2.50 11.26 -12.27
N TYR A 309 -3.77 11.02 -12.01
CA TYR A 309 -4.28 10.66 -10.69
C TYR A 309 -3.59 9.41 -10.12
N PRO A 310 -3.03 9.49 -8.89
CA PRO A 310 -2.16 8.45 -8.38
C PRO A 310 -2.87 7.18 -7.90
N ARG A 311 -4.17 7.25 -7.49
CA ARG A 311 -4.87 6.12 -6.90
C ARG A 311 -5.64 5.35 -7.96
N THR A 312 -4.93 4.59 -8.76
CA THR A 312 -5.49 3.74 -9.81
C THR A 312 -4.97 2.31 -9.66
N ASP A 313 -5.82 1.36 -9.97
CA ASP A 313 -5.53 -0.08 -10.06
C ASP A 313 -5.27 -0.52 -11.50
N SER A 314 -5.40 0.39 -12.47
CA SER A 314 -5.19 0.07 -13.87
C SER A 314 -3.76 0.33 -14.32
N ARG A 315 -3.22 -0.61 -15.07
CA ARG A 315 -1.93 -0.52 -15.80
C ARG A 315 -2.14 -0.22 -17.29
N TYR A 316 -3.36 0.18 -17.69
CA TYR A 316 -3.76 0.41 -19.08
C TYR A 316 -4.28 1.83 -19.29
N LEU A 317 -4.21 2.29 -20.54
CA LEU A 317 -4.86 3.52 -20.97
C LEU A 317 -6.18 3.20 -21.67
N SER A 318 -7.11 4.13 -21.59
CA SER A 318 -8.31 4.12 -22.42
C SER A 318 -8.01 4.72 -23.81
N LYS A 319 -8.82 4.37 -24.81
CA LYS A 319 -8.63 4.81 -26.19
C LYS A 319 -8.68 6.32 -26.38
N ASP A 320 -9.43 7.04 -25.55
CA ASP A 320 -9.54 8.50 -25.61
C ASP A 320 -8.25 9.23 -25.17
N ILE A 321 -7.34 8.54 -24.48
CA ILE A 321 -6.02 9.07 -24.10
C ILE A 321 -5.03 8.99 -25.27
N VAL A 322 -5.18 8.04 -26.19
CA VAL A 322 -4.22 7.82 -27.28
C VAL A 322 -3.91 9.09 -28.10
N PRO A 323 -4.90 9.92 -28.50
CA PRO A 323 -4.62 11.17 -29.22
C PRO A 323 -3.73 12.16 -28.46
N THR A 324 -3.73 12.12 -27.12
CA THR A 324 -2.96 13.05 -26.27
C THR A 324 -1.51 12.61 -26.04
N ILE A 325 -1.14 11.39 -26.43
CA ILE A 325 0.20 10.82 -26.16
C ILE A 325 1.31 11.71 -26.73
N LYS A 326 1.11 12.28 -27.92
CA LYS A 326 2.14 13.14 -28.56
C LYS A 326 2.38 14.43 -27.76
N ASP A 327 1.33 15.04 -27.25
CA ASP A 327 1.42 16.27 -26.45
C ASP A 327 2.08 15.97 -25.09
N ARG A 328 1.78 14.81 -24.49
CA ARG A 328 2.42 14.32 -23.25
C ARG A 328 3.91 14.06 -23.44
N LEU A 329 4.29 13.46 -24.58
CA LEU A 329 5.71 13.26 -24.94
C LEU A 329 6.44 14.58 -25.13
N GLU A 330 5.76 15.61 -25.63
CA GLU A 330 6.32 16.96 -25.76
C GLU A 330 6.52 17.61 -24.40
N ALA A 331 5.52 17.53 -23.54
CA ALA A 331 5.54 18.11 -22.20
C ALA A 331 6.62 17.49 -21.30
N CYS A 332 6.76 16.16 -21.30
CA CYS A 332 7.78 15.45 -20.51
C CYS A 332 9.15 15.39 -21.18
N GLY A 333 9.26 15.72 -22.47
CA GLY A 333 10.47 15.60 -23.29
C GLY A 333 11.53 16.67 -23.00
N THR A 334 11.85 16.89 -21.72
CA THR A 334 12.85 17.88 -21.29
C THR A 334 14.03 17.21 -20.59
N GLY A 335 15.16 17.90 -20.47
CA GLY A 335 16.35 17.41 -19.80
C GLY A 335 16.78 16.02 -20.28
N PRO A 336 16.94 15.04 -19.39
CA PRO A 336 17.41 13.70 -19.74
C PRO A 336 16.44 12.93 -20.64
N TYR A 337 15.15 13.30 -20.65
CA TYR A 337 14.12 12.59 -21.41
C TYR A 337 14.00 13.04 -22.86
N ARG A 338 14.64 14.16 -23.25
CA ARG A 338 14.46 14.79 -24.58
C ARG A 338 14.71 13.83 -25.75
N LYS A 339 15.85 13.17 -25.77
CA LYS A 339 16.22 12.22 -26.84
C LYS A 339 15.27 11.00 -26.84
N LEU A 340 14.92 10.51 -25.67
CA LEU A 340 14.04 9.37 -25.49
C LEU A 340 12.62 9.67 -25.99
N ALA A 341 12.06 10.83 -25.63
CA ALA A 341 10.75 11.28 -26.09
C ALA A 341 10.71 11.50 -27.61
N MET A 342 11.77 12.06 -28.20
CA MET A 342 11.86 12.21 -29.66
C MET A 342 11.84 10.86 -30.38
N THR A 343 12.45 9.83 -29.82
CA THR A 343 12.39 8.47 -30.36
C THR A 343 11.00 7.86 -30.18
N ALA A 344 10.40 8.00 -29.01
CA ALA A 344 9.06 7.51 -28.71
C ALA A 344 7.97 8.15 -29.60
N LYS A 345 8.13 9.43 -30.00
CA LYS A 345 7.22 10.14 -30.93
C LYS A 345 7.10 9.48 -32.30
N LYS A 346 8.09 8.66 -32.70
CA LYS A 346 8.10 7.93 -33.99
C LYS A 346 7.17 6.71 -33.99
N LYS A 347 6.67 6.31 -32.79
CA LYS A 347 5.75 5.17 -32.68
C LYS A 347 4.45 5.46 -33.41
N ASP A 348 4.06 4.50 -34.25
CA ASP A 348 2.72 4.50 -34.85
C ASP A 348 1.68 4.17 -33.77
N LEU A 349 0.73 5.08 -33.56
CA LEU A 349 -0.35 4.97 -32.58
C LEU A 349 -1.70 4.57 -33.21
N SER A 350 -1.74 4.33 -34.53
CA SER A 350 -2.98 3.98 -35.24
C SER A 350 -3.38 2.52 -35.06
N GLY A 351 -2.44 1.64 -34.75
CA GLY A 351 -2.65 0.21 -34.59
C GLY A 351 -3.10 -0.21 -33.18
N LYS A 352 -3.18 -1.52 -32.96
CA LYS A 352 -3.43 -2.10 -31.62
C LYS A 352 -2.23 -1.88 -30.71
N LEU A 353 -2.43 -1.15 -29.63
CA LEU A 353 -1.42 -0.86 -28.61
C LEU A 353 -1.61 -1.78 -27.41
N ALA A 354 -0.56 -2.50 -27.00
CA ALA A 354 -0.63 -3.49 -25.91
C ALA A 354 -1.02 -2.86 -24.56
N PHE A 355 -0.69 -1.57 -24.36
CA PHE A 355 -0.98 -0.81 -23.13
C PHE A 355 -2.31 -0.03 -23.20
N VAL A 356 -3.15 -0.26 -24.22
CA VAL A 356 -4.47 0.38 -24.36
C VAL A 356 -5.57 -0.67 -24.33
N ASN A 357 -6.43 -0.59 -23.31
CA ASN A 357 -7.53 -1.53 -23.14
C ASN A 357 -8.65 -0.94 -22.25
N ASP A 358 -9.73 -0.45 -22.88
CA ASP A 358 -10.87 0.15 -22.15
C ASP A 358 -11.50 -0.79 -21.12
N ALA A 359 -11.51 -2.12 -21.38
CA ALA A 359 -12.11 -3.09 -20.45
C ALA A 359 -11.27 -3.33 -19.18
N LYS A 360 -10.01 -2.90 -19.18
CA LYS A 360 -9.07 -2.98 -18.04
C LYS A 360 -8.82 -1.62 -17.38
N VAL A 361 -9.60 -0.62 -17.73
CA VAL A 361 -9.62 0.68 -17.07
C VAL A 361 -10.92 0.75 -16.28
N SER A 362 -10.81 0.79 -14.94
CA SER A 362 -11.94 0.91 -14.03
C SER A 362 -12.34 2.39 -13.87
N ASP A 363 -12.02 2.98 -12.75
CA ASP A 363 -12.32 4.38 -12.42
C ASP A 363 -11.30 5.35 -13.04
N HIS A 364 -10.05 4.91 -13.15
CA HIS A 364 -8.93 5.69 -13.66
C HIS A 364 -7.99 4.82 -14.51
N HIS A 365 -7.38 5.43 -15.53
CA HIS A 365 -6.32 4.79 -16.31
C HIS A 365 -4.97 4.80 -15.55
N ALA A 366 -3.97 4.13 -16.09
CA ALA A 366 -2.62 4.06 -15.55
C ALA A 366 -2.01 5.43 -15.26
N ILE A 367 -1.02 5.45 -14.36
CA ILE A 367 -0.25 6.65 -14.02
C ILE A 367 0.71 6.98 -15.17
N ILE A 368 0.55 8.17 -15.76
CA ILE A 368 1.39 8.67 -16.86
C ILE A 368 1.64 10.18 -16.70
N PRO A 369 2.63 10.75 -17.44
CA PRO A 369 2.78 12.20 -17.52
C PRO A 369 1.54 12.88 -18.11
N THR A 370 1.28 14.10 -17.68
CA THR A 370 0.24 14.97 -18.25
C THR A 370 0.79 15.78 -19.42
N GLU A 371 -0.06 16.62 -20.01
CA GLU A 371 0.31 17.60 -21.03
C GLU A 371 0.96 18.88 -20.43
N GLN A 372 1.13 18.92 -19.10
CA GLN A 372 1.79 20.02 -18.42
C GLN A 372 3.31 19.95 -18.60
N PHE A 373 3.91 21.01 -19.14
CA PHE A 373 5.36 21.12 -19.23
C PHE A 373 6.00 21.05 -17.83
N VAL A 374 7.03 20.21 -17.74
CA VAL A 374 7.72 19.94 -16.49
C VAL A 374 8.93 20.84 -16.29
N ASP A 375 9.05 21.43 -15.11
CA ASP A 375 10.28 22.04 -14.64
C ASP A 375 10.90 21.20 -13.52
N LEU A 376 11.91 20.42 -13.86
CA LEU A 376 12.59 19.53 -12.92
C LEU A 376 13.35 20.28 -11.82
N SER A 377 13.67 21.58 -12.02
CA SER A 377 14.42 22.37 -11.03
C SER A 377 13.59 22.67 -9.78
N HIS A 378 12.29 22.74 -9.91
CA HIS A 378 11.34 22.99 -8.81
C HIS A 378 10.92 21.74 -8.04
N MET A 379 11.38 20.55 -8.45
CA MET A 379 11.10 19.28 -7.77
C MET A 379 12.16 18.96 -6.72
N THR A 380 11.72 18.38 -5.59
CA THR A 380 12.65 17.77 -4.64
C THR A 380 13.33 16.55 -5.25
N ASN A 381 14.38 16.04 -4.61
CA ASN A 381 15.08 14.85 -5.10
C ASN A 381 14.16 13.62 -5.11
N GLU A 382 13.31 13.48 -4.10
CA GLU A 382 12.34 12.40 -3.98
C GLU A 382 11.28 12.49 -5.09
N GLU A 383 10.79 13.71 -5.37
CA GLU A 383 9.83 13.95 -6.44
C GLU A 383 10.41 13.63 -7.81
N ARG A 384 11.68 14.01 -8.07
CA ARG A 384 12.39 13.65 -9.32
C ARG A 384 12.52 12.15 -9.49
N LYS A 385 12.86 11.41 -8.44
CA LYS A 385 12.99 9.95 -8.48
C LYS A 385 11.69 9.26 -8.87
N ILE A 386 10.57 9.65 -8.27
CA ILE A 386 9.27 9.06 -8.59
C ILE A 386 8.81 9.50 -9.99
N TYR A 387 9.03 10.76 -10.34
CA TYR A 387 8.73 11.26 -11.69
C TYR A 387 9.54 10.51 -12.76
N ASP A 388 10.82 10.25 -12.52
CA ASP A 388 11.70 9.49 -13.41
C ASP A 388 11.17 8.06 -13.66
N LEU A 389 10.74 7.35 -12.62
CA LEU A 389 10.13 6.02 -12.78
C LEU A 389 8.95 6.08 -13.74
N VAL A 390 8.01 7.01 -13.52
CA VAL A 390 6.79 7.11 -14.32
C VAL A 390 7.09 7.50 -15.76
N VAL A 391 7.96 8.50 -15.98
CA VAL A 391 8.30 8.96 -17.32
C VAL A 391 9.02 7.86 -18.10
N ARG A 392 10.00 7.19 -17.52
CA ARG A 392 10.73 6.11 -18.19
C ARG A 392 9.81 4.94 -18.53
N ARG A 393 8.90 4.55 -17.64
CA ARG A 393 7.91 3.51 -17.90
C ARG A 393 6.95 3.91 -19.03
N PHE A 394 6.50 5.15 -19.05
CA PHE A 394 5.66 5.70 -20.13
C PHE A 394 6.41 5.73 -21.49
N LEU A 395 7.67 6.09 -21.48
CA LEU A 395 8.50 6.05 -22.70
C LEU A 395 8.73 4.61 -23.16
N ALA A 396 9.03 3.69 -22.24
CA ALA A 396 9.38 2.31 -22.55
C ALA A 396 8.27 1.56 -23.30
N VAL A 397 6.99 1.74 -22.95
CA VAL A 397 5.86 1.09 -23.64
C VAL A 397 5.67 1.58 -25.07
N LEU A 398 6.30 2.69 -25.44
CA LEU A 398 6.29 3.26 -26.81
C LEU A 398 7.49 2.81 -27.64
N TYR A 399 8.46 2.12 -27.04
CA TYR A 399 9.64 1.58 -27.73
C TYR A 399 9.35 0.19 -28.33
N PRO A 400 10.15 -0.25 -29.31
CA PRO A 400 10.08 -1.61 -29.81
C PRO A 400 10.47 -2.63 -28.71
N PRO A 401 10.16 -3.92 -28.90
CA PRO A 401 10.57 -4.96 -27.97
C PRO A 401 12.11 -5.05 -27.87
N PHE A 402 12.58 -5.51 -26.72
CA PHE A 402 13.95 -5.99 -26.55
C PHE A 402 14.07 -7.33 -27.28
N GLU A 403 15.01 -7.45 -28.21
CA GLU A 403 15.19 -8.66 -29.01
C GLU A 403 16.54 -9.29 -28.74
N TYR A 404 16.53 -10.59 -28.50
CA TYR A 404 17.73 -11.37 -28.29
C TYR A 404 17.59 -12.78 -28.84
N GLU A 405 18.72 -13.39 -29.14
CA GLU A 405 18.82 -14.79 -29.49
C GLU A 405 19.31 -15.56 -28.26
N GLN A 406 18.49 -16.47 -27.76
CA GLN A 406 18.87 -17.41 -26.71
C GLN A 406 19.45 -18.66 -27.35
N THR A 407 20.70 -18.97 -27.03
CA THR A 407 21.38 -20.19 -27.46
C THR A 407 21.46 -21.14 -26.30
N GLN A 408 20.93 -22.33 -26.47
CA GLN A 408 21.09 -23.45 -25.54
C GLN A 408 21.97 -24.51 -26.18
N VAL A 409 23.04 -24.88 -25.47
CA VAL A 409 23.97 -25.92 -25.87
C VAL A 409 23.74 -27.15 -25.00
N THR A 410 23.48 -28.28 -25.63
CA THR A 410 23.37 -29.59 -24.97
C THR A 410 24.61 -30.40 -25.25
N VAL A 411 25.29 -30.86 -24.23
CA VAL A 411 26.52 -31.65 -24.30
C VAL A 411 26.32 -32.97 -23.59
N LYS A 412 26.75 -34.07 -24.20
CA LYS A 412 26.79 -35.38 -23.59
C LYS A 412 28.20 -35.67 -23.07
N VAL A 413 28.27 -36.08 -21.83
CA VAL A 413 29.49 -36.58 -21.15
C VAL A 413 29.19 -37.92 -20.53
N GLY A 414 29.78 -39.00 -21.04
CA GLY A 414 29.55 -40.34 -20.52
C GLY A 414 28.06 -40.77 -20.48
N GLY A 415 27.22 -40.26 -21.39
CA GLY A 415 25.78 -40.50 -21.43
C GLY A 415 24.92 -39.53 -20.61
N GLU A 416 25.51 -38.74 -19.71
CA GLU A 416 24.82 -37.69 -18.94
C GLU A 416 24.66 -36.38 -19.72
N THR A 417 23.62 -35.65 -19.37
CA THR A 417 23.30 -34.36 -20.05
C THR A 417 23.85 -33.19 -19.27
N PHE A 418 24.58 -32.35 -19.99
CA PHE A 418 25.04 -31.04 -19.49
C PHE A 418 24.52 -29.93 -20.40
N LEU A 419 24.15 -28.81 -19.82
CA LEU A 419 23.56 -27.70 -20.54
C LEU A 419 24.30 -26.39 -20.26
N ALA A 420 24.37 -25.54 -21.26
CA ALA A 420 24.75 -24.13 -21.12
C ALA A 420 23.74 -23.24 -21.83
N SER A 421 23.52 -22.06 -21.30
CA SER A 421 22.66 -21.04 -21.93
C SER A 421 23.45 -19.76 -22.18
N GLY A 422 23.24 -19.17 -23.35
CA GLY A 422 23.82 -17.85 -23.71
C GLY A 422 22.76 -16.96 -24.30
N LYS A 423 22.98 -15.65 -24.20
CA LYS A 423 22.07 -14.60 -24.69
C LYS A 423 22.86 -13.61 -25.54
N ILE A 424 22.44 -13.41 -26.77
CA ILE A 424 23.02 -12.42 -27.69
C ILE A 424 21.98 -11.37 -28.00
N VAL A 425 22.20 -10.15 -27.51
CA VAL A 425 21.28 -9.03 -27.75
C VAL A 425 21.34 -8.60 -29.22
N LYS A 426 20.20 -8.57 -29.88
CA LYS A 426 20.03 -8.11 -31.27
C LYS A 426 19.55 -6.66 -31.34
N ALA A 427 18.63 -6.28 -30.43
CA ALA A 427 18.13 -4.92 -30.32
C ALA A 427 17.79 -4.58 -28.86
N GLN A 428 18.27 -3.44 -28.39
CA GLN A 428 18.02 -2.97 -27.02
C GLN A 428 16.54 -2.63 -26.77
N GLY A 429 15.81 -2.25 -27.82
CA GLY A 429 14.40 -1.92 -27.71
C GLY A 429 14.07 -0.98 -26.54
N TRP A 430 13.05 -1.32 -25.75
CA TRP A 430 12.61 -0.53 -24.60
C TRP A 430 13.64 -0.42 -23.46
N ARG A 431 14.59 -1.36 -23.35
CA ARG A 431 15.65 -1.31 -22.33
C ARG A 431 16.58 -0.12 -22.51
N ALA A 432 16.68 0.42 -23.72
CA ALA A 432 17.45 1.64 -23.99
C ALA A 432 16.90 2.90 -23.31
N VAL A 433 15.68 2.86 -22.76
CA VAL A 433 15.08 3.96 -21.99
C VAL A 433 15.69 4.07 -20.60
N TYR A 434 16.24 2.98 -20.06
CA TYR A 434 16.75 2.91 -18.71
C TYR A 434 18.30 3.00 -18.71
N GLU A 435 18.84 3.67 -17.70
CA GLU A 435 20.30 3.78 -17.50
C GLU A 435 20.86 2.56 -16.75
N GLU A 436 20.01 1.99 -15.87
CA GLU A 436 20.30 0.77 -15.13
C GLU A 436 19.53 -0.41 -15.73
N GLU A 437 19.98 -1.61 -15.44
CA GLU A 437 19.28 -2.82 -15.86
C GLU A 437 17.91 -2.89 -15.18
N VAL A 438 16.86 -3.03 -15.98
CA VAL A 438 15.49 -3.20 -15.51
C VAL A 438 15.03 -4.61 -15.87
N TYR A 439 14.61 -5.34 -14.86
CA TYR A 439 14.08 -6.68 -15.04
C TYR A 439 12.63 -6.61 -15.54
N SER A 440 12.29 -7.50 -16.46
CA SER A 440 10.93 -7.79 -16.86
C SER A 440 10.40 -8.98 -16.06
N ASP A 441 9.09 -9.21 -16.12
CA ASP A 441 8.47 -10.38 -15.47
C ASP A 441 9.15 -11.69 -15.93
N GLU A 442 9.57 -11.78 -17.20
CA GLU A 442 10.33 -12.93 -17.73
C GLU A 442 11.73 -13.06 -17.09
N ASP A 443 12.41 -11.97 -16.79
CA ASP A 443 13.72 -12.01 -16.13
C ASP A 443 13.56 -12.47 -14.66
N GLU A 444 12.49 -12.06 -13.97
CA GLU A 444 12.17 -12.54 -12.60
C GLU A 444 11.88 -14.05 -12.60
N GLU A 445 11.10 -14.55 -13.59
CA GLU A 445 10.85 -15.99 -13.76
C GLU A 445 12.14 -16.78 -14.03
N GLU A 446 13.05 -16.24 -14.86
CA GLU A 446 14.36 -16.87 -15.15
C GLU A 446 15.22 -16.92 -13.88
N GLU A 447 15.20 -15.89 -13.03
CA GLU A 447 15.94 -15.86 -11.76
C GLU A 447 15.35 -16.83 -10.72
N GLU A 448 14.03 -16.85 -10.56
CA GLU A 448 13.35 -17.83 -9.71
C GLU A 448 13.61 -19.28 -10.16
N ALA A 449 13.59 -19.53 -11.47
CA ALA A 449 13.93 -20.84 -12.03
C ALA A 449 15.37 -21.23 -11.69
N TYR A 450 16.32 -20.31 -11.78
CA TYR A 450 17.71 -20.53 -11.40
C TYR A 450 17.85 -20.81 -9.90
N GLU A 451 17.23 -19.99 -9.06
CA GLU A 451 17.27 -20.15 -7.60
C GLU A 451 16.65 -21.47 -7.13
N SER A 452 15.58 -21.93 -7.81
CA SER A 452 14.93 -23.22 -7.53
C SER A 452 15.69 -24.43 -8.10
N GLY A 453 16.76 -24.21 -8.88
CA GLY A 453 17.51 -25.26 -9.56
C GLY A 453 16.80 -25.86 -10.78
N LYS A 454 15.90 -25.11 -11.38
CA LYS A 454 15.18 -25.46 -12.63
C LYS A 454 15.62 -24.63 -13.83
N GLY A 455 16.46 -23.61 -13.60
CA GLY A 455 17.00 -22.73 -14.63
C GLY A 455 18.53 -22.71 -14.69
N LEU A 456 19.08 -22.08 -15.74
CA LEU A 456 20.50 -21.87 -15.98
C LEU A 456 20.83 -20.40 -16.01
N LYS A 457 21.95 -20.01 -15.42
CA LYS A 457 22.49 -18.66 -15.58
C LYS A 457 23.05 -18.46 -16.98
N GLY A 458 22.68 -17.34 -17.62
CA GLY A 458 23.19 -16.97 -18.93
C GLY A 458 24.70 -16.68 -18.91
N GLN A 459 25.40 -17.04 -19.97
CA GLN A 459 26.83 -16.75 -20.18
C GLN A 459 27.12 -16.39 -21.64
N THR A 460 28.30 -15.81 -21.90
CA THR A 460 28.81 -15.68 -23.27
C THR A 460 29.29 -17.06 -23.72
N LEU A 461 28.71 -17.54 -24.80
CA LEU A 461 29.06 -18.85 -25.36
C LEU A 461 30.14 -18.68 -26.47
N PRO A 462 31.13 -19.59 -26.55
CA PRO A 462 32.03 -19.68 -27.69
C PRO A 462 31.29 -20.18 -28.94
N GLU A 463 31.89 -20.03 -30.09
CA GLU A 463 31.39 -20.69 -31.31
C GLU A 463 31.59 -22.20 -31.20
N LEU A 464 30.53 -22.94 -31.36
CA LEU A 464 30.48 -24.40 -31.22
C LEU A 464 29.71 -25.00 -32.40
N GLU A 465 30.06 -26.22 -32.77
CA GLU A 465 29.36 -26.99 -33.79
C GLU A 465 28.81 -28.31 -33.20
N LYS A 466 27.72 -28.79 -33.80
CA LYS A 466 27.16 -30.10 -33.44
C LYS A 466 28.17 -31.20 -33.77
N GLY A 467 28.37 -32.13 -32.82
CA GLY A 467 29.36 -33.19 -32.92
C GLY A 467 30.77 -32.80 -32.47
N GLN A 468 31.02 -31.53 -32.21
CA GLN A 468 32.30 -31.05 -31.68
C GLN A 468 32.61 -31.61 -30.31
N GLU A 469 33.85 -32.08 -30.13
CA GLU A 469 34.36 -32.50 -28.83
C GLU A 469 34.92 -31.33 -28.03
N ILE A 470 34.44 -31.10 -26.82
CA ILE A 470 34.95 -30.07 -25.90
C ILE A 470 36.11 -30.69 -25.12
N LYS A 471 37.33 -30.24 -25.42
CA LYS A 471 38.57 -30.74 -24.85
C LYS A 471 38.88 -30.04 -23.49
N GLY A 472 39.62 -30.73 -22.63
CA GLY A 472 40.10 -30.16 -21.35
C GLY A 472 38.97 -29.85 -20.37
N LEU A 473 37.93 -30.69 -20.39
CA LEU A 473 36.77 -30.52 -19.48
C LEU A 473 37.18 -30.89 -18.06
N VAL A 474 36.98 -29.94 -17.15
CA VAL A 474 37.19 -30.13 -15.71
C VAL A 474 35.83 -30.17 -15.02
N LEU A 475 35.53 -31.36 -14.43
CA LEU A 475 34.33 -31.55 -13.63
C LEU A 475 34.51 -30.99 -12.22
N SER A 476 33.48 -30.38 -11.70
CA SER A 476 33.46 -29.87 -10.32
C SER A 476 32.11 -30.16 -9.68
N LEU A 477 32.12 -30.73 -8.50
CA LEU A 477 30.91 -30.90 -7.67
C LEU A 477 30.55 -29.51 -7.12
N THR A 478 29.29 -29.11 -7.25
CA THR A 478 28.71 -27.96 -6.57
C THR A 478 27.83 -28.41 -5.42
N GLU A 479 27.92 -27.72 -4.30
CA GLU A 479 27.06 -28.00 -3.16
C GLU A 479 26.48 -26.70 -2.58
N GLY A 480 25.28 -26.80 -2.06
CA GLY A 480 24.59 -25.71 -1.43
C GLY A 480 23.54 -26.21 -0.44
N LYS A 481 22.87 -25.29 0.20
CA LYS A 481 21.74 -25.60 1.08
C LYS A 481 20.52 -24.81 0.63
N THR A 482 19.35 -25.40 0.72
CA THR A 482 18.09 -24.72 0.53
C THR A 482 17.97 -23.59 1.55
N LYS A 483 17.32 -22.49 1.15
CA LYS A 483 17.13 -21.30 2.00
C LYS A 483 15.65 -21.16 2.36
N PRO A 484 15.34 -20.64 3.54
CA PRO A 484 13.97 -20.27 3.86
C PRO A 484 13.50 -19.12 2.97
N PRO A 485 12.19 -18.91 2.81
CA PRO A 485 11.68 -17.72 2.16
C PRO A 485 12.16 -16.47 2.91
N ALA A 486 12.36 -15.37 2.20
CA ALA A 486 12.72 -14.11 2.82
C ALA A 486 11.58 -13.56 3.70
N HIS A 487 11.93 -12.77 4.73
CA HIS A 487 10.94 -11.96 5.44
C HIS A 487 10.23 -11.01 4.47
N PHE A 488 9.02 -10.61 4.83
CA PHE A 488 8.36 -9.55 4.07
C PHE A 488 9.13 -8.23 4.19
N ASN A 489 9.23 -7.52 3.09
CA ASN A 489 9.46 -6.08 3.04
C ASN A 489 8.16 -5.40 2.58
N GLU A 490 8.12 -4.07 2.49
CA GLU A 490 6.89 -3.41 2.06
C GLU A 490 6.48 -3.78 0.64
N ALA A 491 7.41 -3.93 -0.29
CA ALA A 491 7.10 -4.32 -1.67
C ALA A 491 6.45 -5.70 -1.74
N THR A 492 7.04 -6.70 -1.09
CA THR A 492 6.50 -8.07 -1.08
C THR A 492 5.21 -8.19 -0.25
N LEU A 493 5.03 -7.36 0.79
CA LEU A 493 3.79 -7.29 1.55
C LEU A 493 2.65 -6.69 0.71
N LEU A 494 2.92 -5.63 -0.06
CA LEU A 494 1.97 -5.05 -1.02
C LEU A 494 1.49 -6.12 -2.02
N SER A 495 2.43 -6.88 -2.62
CA SER A 495 2.09 -7.98 -3.54
C SER A 495 1.22 -9.05 -2.88
N ALA A 496 1.55 -9.43 -1.63
CA ALA A 496 0.78 -10.43 -0.90
C ALA A 496 -0.61 -9.92 -0.49
N MET A 497 -0.76 -8.63 -0.20
CA MET A 497 -2.07 -8.03 0.08
C MET A 497 -2.92 -7.91 -1.18
N GLU A 498 -2.32 -7.57 -2.31
CA GLU A 498 -3.01 -7.50 -3.62
C GLU A 498 -3.44 -8.89 -4.12
N ASN A 499 -2.60 -9.91 -3.92
CA ASN A 499 -2.93 -11.29 -4.25
C ASN A 499 -2.66 -12.22 -3.06
N PRO A 500 -3.59 -12.30 -2.09
CA PRO A 500 -3.42 -13.12 -0.90
C PRO A 500 -3.72 -14.62 -1.09
N THR A 501 -3.94 -15.08 -2.31
CA THR A 501 -4.38 -16.46 -2.62
C THR A 501 -3.45 -17.54 -2.08
N ALA A 502 -2.13 -17.29 -2.04
CA ALA A 502 -1.14 -18.20 -1.46
C ALA A 502 -1.27 -18.40 0.07
N TYR A 503 -2.08 -17.59 0.74
CA TYR A 503 -2.32 -17.60 2.19
C TYR A 503 -3.73 -18.06 2.55
N MET A 504 -4.58 -18.32 1.58
CA MET A 504 -5.89 -18.93 1.76
C MET A 504 -5.75 -20.38 2.23
N GLU A 505 -6.67 -20.82 3.06
CA GLU A 505 -6.78 -22.23 3.47
C GLU A 505 -7.64 -23.03 2.51
N SER A 506 -8.66 -22.36 1.95
CA SER A 506 -9.50 -22.96 0.92
C SER A 506 -8.83 -22.89 -0.46
N HIS A 507 -9.01 -23.94 -1.25
CA HIS A 507 -8.63 -23.95 -2.66
C HIS A 507 -9.79 -23.49 -3.57
N ASP A 508 -10.71 -22.68 -3.06
CA ASP A 508 -11.86 -22.18 -3.82
C ASP A 508 -11.39 -21.19 -4.88
N LYS A 509 -11.47 -21.62 -6.14
CA LYS A 509 -11.07 -20.81 -7.31
C LYS A 509 -11.96 -19.55 -7.50
N ALA A 510 -13.23 -19.60 -7.08
CA ALA A 510 -14.12 -18.46 -7.21
C ALA A 510 -13.73 -17.34 -6.21
N MET A 511 -13.41 -17.71 -4.96
CA MET A 511 -12.91 -16.77 -3.96
C MET A 511 -11.56 -16.18 -4.36
N ALA A 512 -10.62 -17.02 -4.82
CA ALA A 512 -9.31 -16.59 -5.30
C ALA A 512 -9.43 -15.59 -6.47
N LYS A 513 -10.31 -15.89 -7.44
CA LYS A 513 -10.60 -15.01 -8.57
C LYS A 513 -11.20 -13.68 -8.11
N THR A 514 -12.16 -13.71 -7.19
CA THR A 514 -12.81 -12.50 -6.66
C THR A 514 -11.79 -11.59 -5.97
N LEU A 515 -10.93 -12.13 -5.12
CA LEU A 515 -9.86 -11.34 -4.49
C LEU A 515 -8.95 -10.68 -5.52
N GLY A 516 -8.54 -11.41 -6.56
CA GLY A 516 -7.73 -10.83 -7.64
C GLY A 516 -8.45 -9.72 -8.43
N GLU A 517 -9.78 -9.84 -8.62
CA GLU A 517 -10.58 -8.83 -9.34
C GLU A 517 -10.93 -7.61 -8.47
N THR A 518 -10.93 -7.73 -7.14
CA THR A 518 -11.33 -6.67 -6.20
C THR A 518 -10.16 -5.98 -5.50
N GLY A 519 -8.92 -6.30 -5.89
CA GLY A 519 -7.69 -5.70 -5.36
C GLY A 519 -7.20 -6.32 -4.05
N GLY A 520 -7.63 -7.54 -3.72
CA GLY A 520 -7.11 -8.33 -2.60
C GLY A 520 -7.57 -7.85 -1.22
N LEU A 521 -6.63 -7.76 -0.29
CA LEU A 521 -6.86 -7.28 1.08
C LEU A 521 -6.76 -5.76 1.15
N GLY A 522 -7.84 -5.08 0.86
CA GLY A 522 -7.93 -3.63 0.77
C GLY A 522 -7.98 -3.14 -0.68
N THR A 523 -8.16 -1.86 -0.87
CA THR A 523 -8.08 -1.21 -2.19
C THR A 523 -6.75 -0.51 -2.35
N VAL A 524 -6.32 -0.27 -3.59
CA VAL A 524 -5.10 0.51 -3.90
C VAL A 524 -5.03 1.83 -3.10
N ALA A 525 -6.20 2.44 -2.86
CA ALA A 525 -6.29 3.68 -2.10
C ALA A 525 -6.01 3.52 -0.60
N THR A 526 -6.21 2.32 -0.03
CA THR A 526 -6.23 2.09 1.42
C THR A 526 -5.06 1.25 1.94
N ILE A 527 -4.45 0.41 1.11
CA ILE A 527 -3.39 -0.53 1.54
C ILE A 527 -2.23 0.21 2.23
N ALA A 528 -1.74 1.31 1.64
CA ALA A 528 -0.65 2.09 2.21
C ALA A 528 -0.99 2.64 3.62
N ASP A 529 -2.21 3.13 3.80
CA ASP A 529 -2.70 3.64 5.09
C ASP A 529 -2.87 2.52 6.12
N ILE A 530 -3.29 1.33 5.69
CA ILE A 530 -3.40 0.14 6.54
C ILE A 530 -2.02 -0.29 7.03
N ILE A 531 -1.03 -0.41 6.15
CA ILE A 531 0.34 -0.77 6.53
C ILE A 531 0.91 0.28 7.51
N GLU A 532 0.76 1.56 7.19
CA GLU A 532 1.20 2.65 8.08
C GLU A 532 0.51 2.57 9.45
N LYS A 533 -0.80 2.29 9.49
CA LYS A 533 -1.56 2.12 10.74
C LYS A 533 -1.06 0.94 11.56
N LEU A 534 -0.70 -0.18 10.92
CA LEU A 534 -0.14 -1.33 11.63
C LEU A 534 1.19 -0.99 12.30
N PHE A 535 2.07 -0.23 11.63
CA PHE A 535 3.30 0.30 12.24
C PHE A 535 3.01 1.28 13.38
N LYS A 536 2.14 2.27 13.18
CA LYS A 536 1.76 3.26 14.18
C LYS A 536 1.08 2.65 15.42
N SER A 537 0.39 1.53 15.23
CA SER A 537 -0.24 0.78 16.33
C SER A 537 0.70 -0.18 17.04
N PHE A 538 1.99 -0.18 16.67
CA PHE A 538 3.01 -1.09 17.20
C PHE A 538 2.63 -2.58 17.04
N LEU A 539 2.03 -2.93 15.91
CA LEU A 539 1.76 -4.30 15.53
C LEU A 539 2.85 -4.83 14.59
N LEU A 540 3.46 -3.94 13.82
CA LEU A 540 4.61 -4.22 12.97
C LEU A 540 5.83 -3.43 13.39
N GLU A 541 7.01 -3.99 13.17
CA GLU A 541 8.31 -3.30 13.29
C GLU A 541 9.19 -3.60 12.09
N LYS A 542 10.11 -2.67 11.77
CA LYS A 542 11.12 -2.85 10.74
C LYS A 542 12.47 -3.18 11.38
N ARG A 543 13.19 -4.13 10.79
CA ARG A 543 14.60 -4.40 11.06
C ARG A 543 15.36 -4.34 9.73
N GLY A 544 16.01 -3.22 9.47
CA GLY A 544 16.49 -2.89 8.13
C GLY A 544 15.32 -2.69 7.17
N LYS A 545 15.27 -3.46 6.08
CA LYS A 545 14.15 -3.47 5.12
C LYS A 545 13.04 -4.45 5.47
N ASP A 546 13.32 -5.40 6.36
CA ASP A 546 12.42 -6.50 6.67
C ASP A 546 11.37 -6.12 7.71
N ILE A 547 10.18 -6.69 7.56
CA ILE A 547 9.01 -6.47 8.42
C ILE A 547 8.83 -7.66 9.35
N TYR A 548 8.61 -7.38 10.62
CA TYR A 548 8.40 -8.36 11.68
C TYR A 548 7.14 -8.05 12.47
N LEU A 549 6.50 -9.11 12.98
CA LEU A 549 5.45 -8.99 13.98
C LEU A 549 6.05 -8.64 15.35
N THR A 550 5.47 -7.66 16.01
CA THR A 550 5.77 -7.41 17.42
C THR A 550 5.14 -8.50 18.31
N SER A 551 5.58 -8.60 19.56
CA SER A 551 4.93 -9.45 20.56
C SER A 551 3.45 -9.12 20.73
N LYS A 552 3.09 -7.83 20.65
CA LYS A 552 1.69 -7.38 20.68
C LYS A 552 0.87 -7.97 19.54
N ALA A 553 1.41 -8.00 18.33
CA ALA A 553 0.71 -8.57 17.16
C ALA A 553 0.55 -10.09 17.28
N LYS A 554 1.58 -10.79 17.75
CA LYS A 554 1.53 -12.25 17.97
C LYS A 554 0.44 -12.61 18.97
N GLN A 555 0.42 -11.93 20.11
CA GLN A 555 -0.63 -12.11 21.11
C GLN A 555 -2.02 -11.74 20.56
N LEU A 556 -2.15 -10.64 19.78
CA LEU A 556 -3.42 -10.27 19.16
C LEU A 556 -3.95 -11.41 18.27
N LEU A 557 -3.10 -12.05 17.45
CA LEU A 557 -3.49 -13.15 16.59
C LEU A 557 -3.94 -14.40 17.38
N GLU A 558 -3.44 -14.62 18.60
CA GLU A 558 -3.92 -15.68 19.48
C GLU A 558 -5.29 -15.40 20.08
N LEU A 559 -5.68 -14.12 20.17
CA LEU A 559 -6.88 -13.66 20.85
C LEU A 559 -8.06 -13.35 19.92
N VAL A 560 -7.78 -13.19 18.62
CA VAL A 560 -8.79 -12.87 17.60
C VAL A 560 -9.42 -14.15 17.07
N PRO A 561 -10.76 -14.19 16.84
CA PRO A 561 -11.44 -15.29 16.17
C PRO A 561 -10.76 -15.71 14.86
N GLU A 562 -10.74 -17.01 14.57
CA GLU A 562 -9.97 -17.57 13.45
C GLU A 562 -10.41 -17.00 12.09
N GLU A 563 -11.72 -16.86 11.87
CA GLU A 563 -12.28 -16.35 10.61
C GLU A 563 -11.78 -14.93 10.28
N LEU A 564 -11.56 -14.08 11.29
CA LEU A 564 -11.01 -12.73 11.11
C LEU A 564 -9.54 -12.72 10.67
N LYS A 565 -8.83 -13.84 10.73
CA LYS A 565 -7.44 -13.99 10.28
C LYS A 565 -7.35 -14.42 8.81
N GLN A 566 -8.45 -14.90 8.26
CA GLN A 566 -8.47 -15.53 6.94
C GLN A 566 -8.81 -14.51 5.83
N PRO A 567 -8.08 -14.52 4.69
CA PRO A 567 -8.43 -13.73 3.51
C PRO A 567 -9.81 -14.08 2.94
N GLU A 568 -10.28 -15.32 3.17
CA GLU A 568 -11.55 -15.86 2.71
C GLU A 568 -12.75 -15.02 3.17
N LEU A 569 -12.71 -14.46 4.37
CA LEU A 569 -13.77 -13.57 4.86
C LEU A 569 -13.94 -12.35 3.95
N THR A 570 -12.81 -11.76 3.52
CA THR A 570 -12.85 -10.64 2.58
C THR A 570 -13.37 -11.08 1.21
N ALA A 571 -12.95 -12.26 0.74
CA ALA A 571 -13.43 -12.83 -0.53
C ALA A 571 -14.95 -13.06 -0.53
N ASP A 572 -15.48 -13.67 0.52
CA ASP A 572 -16.93 -13.90 0.66
C ASP A 572 -17.71 -12.58 0.65
N TRP A 573 -17.28 -11.62 1.44
CA TRP A 573 -17.96 -10.32 1.46
C TRP A 573 -17.94 -9.65 0.08
N GLU A 574 -16.80 -9.59 -0.60
CA GLU A 574 -16.69 -8.95 -1.91
C GLU A 574 -17.53 -9.70 -2.98
N MET A 575 -17.60 -11.04 -2.93
CA MET A 575 -18.51 -11.80 -3.78
C MET A 575 -19.98 -11.42 -3.55
N ARG A 576 -20.40 -11.35 -2.31
CA ARG A 576 -21.78 -11.01 -1.93
C ARG A 576 -22.11 -9.55 -2.24
N LEU A 577 -21.18 -8.62 -2.00
CA LEU A 577 -21.31 -7.21 -2.38
C LEU A 577 -21.43 -7.04 -3.91
N SER A 578 -20.68 -7.84 -4.68
CA SER A 578 -20.85 -7.88 -6.14
C SER A 578 -22.21 -8.39 -6.56
N GLN A 579 -22.80 -9.35 -5.83
CA GLN A 579 -24.16 -9.82 -6.08
C GLN A 579 -25.22 -8.74 -5.75
N ILE A 580 -25.01 -7.97 -4.67
CA ILE A 580 -25.87 -6.82 -4.35
C ILE A 580 -25.81 -5.78 -5.48
N ALA A 581 -24.60 -5.39 -5.90
CA ALA A 581 -24.42 -4.42 -6.99
C ALA A 581 -25.08 -4.85 -8.32
N LYS A 582 -25.25 -6.16 -8.54
CA LYS A 582 -25.93 -6.75 -9.69
C LYS A 582 -27.45 -7.01 -9.45
N GLY A 583 -27.98 -6.62 -8.29
CA GLY A 583 -29.37 -6.85 -7.92
C GLY A 583 -29.77 -8.31 -7.67
N LYS A 584 -28.77 -9.21 -7.43
CA LYS A 584 -29.00 -10.66 -7.21
C LYS A 584 -29.09 -11.04 -5.73
N LEU A 585 -28.62 -10.21 -4.83
CA LEU A 585 -28.70 -10.37 -3.37
C LEU A 585 -29.28 -9.10 -2.77
N SER A 586 -30.17 -9.22 -1.79
CA SER A 586 -30.73 -8.06 -1.11
C SER A 586 -29.79 -7.52 -0.05
N ARG A 587 -29.74 -6.18 0.11
CA ARG A 587 -29.04 -5.51 1.23
C ARG A 587 -29.48 -6.09 2.58
N LYS A 588 -30.78 -6.33 2.75
CA LYS A 588 -31.36 -6.82 4.02
C LYS A 588 -30.81 -8.19 4.42
N ASP A 589 -30.71 -9.12 3.46
CA ASP A 589 -30.21 -10.48 3.74
C ASP A 589 -28.71 -10.45 4.11
N PHE A 590 -27.91 -9.69 3.37
CA PHE A 590 -26.51 -9.51 3.67
C PHE A 590 -26.30 -8.93 5.08
N MET A 591 -26.97 -7.82 5.41
CA MET A 591 -26.83 -7.16 6.72
C MET A 591 -27.34 -8.03 7.87
N LYS A 592 -28.36 -8.85 7.67
CA LYS A 592 -28.82 -9.82 8.67
C LYS A 592 -27.74 -10.85 9.00
N ASP A 593 -26.98 -11.30 8.01
CA ASP A 593 -25.88 -12.24 8.25
C ASP A 593 -24.69 -11.54 8.92
N ILE A 594 -24.38 -10.29 8.55
CA ILE A 594 -23.38 -9.46 9.22
C ILE A 594 -23.73 -9.22 10.70
N ASP A 595 -25.00 -8.98 11.01
CA ASP A 595 -25.46 -8.84 12.38
C ASP A 595 -25.24 -10.11 13.22
N LYS A 596 -25.54 -11.29 12.67
CA LYS A 596 -25.26 -12.58 13.31
C LYS A 596 -23.78 -12.81 13.49
N TYR A 597 -22.99 -12.52 12.46
CA TYR A 597 -21.55 -12.64 12.49
C TYR A 597 -20.93 -11.71 13.56
N THR A 598 -21.45 -10.51 13.71
CA THR A 598 -21.04 -9.58 14.77
C THR A 598 -21.31 -10.15 16.16
N ASP A 599 -22.49 -10.77 16.38
CA ASP A 599 -22.82 -11.45 17.64
C ASP A 599 -21.83 -12.59 17.94
N GLN A 600 -21.56 -13.42 16.93
CA GLN A 600 -20.63 -14.54 17.02
C GLN A 600 -19.23 -14.05 17.43
N VAL A 601 -18.66 -13.10 16.67
CA VAL A 601 -17.33 -12.55 16.94
C VAL A 601 -17.21 -11.98 18.35
N VAL A 602 -18.20 -11.19 18.80
CA VAL A 602 -18.19 -10.62 20.14
C VAL A 602 -18.32 -11.71 21.20
N SER A 603 -19.17 -12.70 21.00
CA SER A 603 -19.35 -13.83 21.91
C SER A 603 -18.07 -14.67 22.04
N GLU A 604 -17.43 -15.02 20.93
CA GLU A 604 -16.16 -15.75 20.92
C GLU A 604 -15.05 -14.97 21.66
N ILE A 605 -14.93 -13.67 21.40
CA ILE A 605 -13.98 -12.83 22.12
C ILE A 605 -14.31 -12.83 23.62
N LYS A 606 -15.58 -12.67 24.01
CA LYS A 606 -16.00 -12.71 25.44
C LYS A 606 -15.69 -14.04 26.09
N ALA A 607 -15.89 -15.16 25.41
CA ALA A 607 -15.67 -16.51 25.91
C ALA A 607 -14.19 -16.92 25.96
N GLY A 608 -13.34 -16.36 25.10
CA GLY A 608 -11.93 -16.75 24.98
C GLY A 608 -11.18 -16.75 26.31
N ALA A 609 -10.38 -17.79 26.58
CA ALA A 609 -9.61 -17.95 27.82
C ALA A 609 -8.20 -17.32 27.78
N GLY A 610 -7.80 -16.72 26.67
CA GLY A 610 -6.48 -16.14 26.49
C GLY A 610 -6.18 -14.97 27.42
N THR A 611 -4.91 -14.64 27.59
CA THR A 611 -4.44 -13.49 28.38
C THR A 611 -3.51 -12.63 27.56
N PHE A 612 -3.57 -11.32 27.76
CA PHE A 612 -2.65 -10.37 27.12
C PHE A 612 -1.61 -9.88 28.12
N ARG A 613 -0.33 -9.91 27.73
CA ARG A 613 0.78 -9.42 28.57
C ARG A 613 1.45 -8.23 27.89
N HIS A 614 1.53 -7.11 28.63
CA HIS A 614 2.20 -5.92 28.13
C HIS A 614 3.73 -6.07 28.22
N ASP A 615 4.45 -5.97 27.10
CA ASP A 615 5.92 -6.06 27.07
C ASP A 615 6.61 -4.87 27.76
N ASN A 616 5.93 -3.74 27.83
CA ASN A 616 6.41 -2.51 28.47
C ASN A 616 5.96 -2.36 29.93
N LEU A 617 5.53 -3.46 30.55
CA LEU A 617 5.15 -3.48 31.96
C LEU A 617 6.39 -3.27 32.84
N THR A 618 6.32 -2.30 33.74
CA THR A 618 7.39 -1.99 34.68
C THR A 618 7.11 -2.56 36.08
N ASN A 619 8.12 -2.54 36.94
CA ASN A 619 7.94 -2.86 38.37
C ASN A 619 7.34 -1.71 39.19
N SER A 620 7.20 -0.52 38.58
CA SER A 620 6.59 0.64 39.27
C SER A 620 5.10 0.39 39.51
N LYS A 621 4.64 0.68 40.71
CA LYS A 621 3.24 0.59 41.08
C LYS A 621 2.54 1.93 40.90
N CYS A 622 1.30 1.90 40.44
CA CYS A 622 0.45 3.07 40.33
C CYS A 622 0.11 3.61 41.73
N PRO A 623 0.36 4.88 42.00
CA PRO A 623 0.05 5.45 43.33
C PRO A 623 -1.45 5.55 43.63
N ARG A 624 -2.30 5.45 42.57
CA ARG A 624 -3.74 5.55 42.69
C ARG A 624 -4.44 4.21 42.98
N CYS A 625 -3.99 3.13 42.30
CA CYS A 625 -4.68 1.83 42.39
C CYS A 625 -3.76 0.64 42.69
N GLY A 626 -2.46 0.85 42.91
CA GLY A 626 -1.49 -0.18 43.26
C GLY A 626 -1.09 -1.14 42.11
N LYS A 627 -1.78 -1.13 40.96
CA LYS A 627 -1.46 -1.95 39.81
C LYS A 627 -0.14 -1.50 39.17
N ARG A 628 0.52 -2.37 38.39
CA ARG A 628 1.78 -2.03 37.70
C ARG A 628 1.56 -0.95 36.65
N MET A 629 2.64 -0.25 36.28
CA MET A 629 2.63 0.81 35.28
C MET A 629 3.36 0.39 34.03
N LEU A 630 2.90 0.90 32.89
CA LEU A 630 3.48 0.70 31.55
C LEU A 630 4.42 1.84 31.23
N ALA A 631 5.63 1.54 30.76
CA ALA A 631 6.54 2.53 30.22
C ALA A 631 6.13 2.89 28.77
N VAL A 632 5.72 4.12 28.53
CA VAL A 632 5.30 4.61 27.21
C VAL A 632 6.27 5.68 26.75
N LYS A 633 6.87 5.47 25.56
CA LYS A 633 7.73 6.45 24.90
C LYS A 633 6.92 7.25 23.90
N GLY A 634 6.79 8.56 24.15
CA GLY A 634 6.26 9.52 23.21
C GLY A 634 7.39 10.13 22.36
N LYS A 635 7.03 10.97 21.37
CA LYS A 635 8.01 11.63 20.49
C LYS A 635 9.09 12.42 21.27
N ASN A 636 8.70 13.08 22.33
CA ASN A 636 9.58 13.95 23.14
C ASN A 636 9.48 13.65 24.66
N SER A 637 8.85 12.58 25.08
CA SER A 637 8.65 12.27 26.51
C SER A 637 8.61 10.77 26.76
N GLU A 638 9.02 10.37 27.93
CA GLU A 638 8.78 9.03 28.50
C GLU A 638 7.79 9.17 29.65
N MET A 639 6.79 8.32 29.67
CA MET A 639 5.71 8.35 30.64
C MET A 639 5.52 6.97 31.26
N LEU A 640 5.12 6.93 32.49
CA LEU A 640 4.51 5.76 33.13
C LEU A 640 3.00 5.95 33.12
N VAL A 641 2.29 4.95 32.62
CA VAL A 641 0.83 4.94 32.56
C VAL A 641 0.32 3.73 33.32
N CYS A 642 -0.71 3.89 34.14
CA CYS A 642 -1.31 2.74 34.84
C CYS A 642 -1.77 1.70 33.80
N GLN A 643 -1.48 0.42 34.04
CA GLN A 643 -1.96 -0.66 33.17
C GLN A 643 -3.49 -0.74 33.17
N ASP A 644 -4.15 -0.26 34.22
CA ASP A 644 -5.60 -0.20 34.31
C ASP A 644 -6.12 1.07 33.64
N ARG A 645 -6.89 0.87 32.55
CA ARG A 645 -7.48 1.97 31.75
C ARG A 645 -8.49 2.80 32.58
N GLU A 646 -9.24 2.15 33.44
CA GLU A 646 -10.24 2.83 34.29
C GLU A 646 -9.56 3.74 35.33
N CYS A 647 -8.41 3.33 35.84
CA CYS A 647 -7.62 4.14 36.76
C CYS A 647 -7.08 5.41 36.07
N GLY A 648 -6.62 5.30 34.84
CA GLY A 648 -6.18 6.42 33.99
C GLY A 648 -4.97 7.22 34.48
N TYR A 649 -4.30 6.80 35.58
CA TYR A 649 -3.16 7.54 36.15
C TYR A 649 -1.97 7.55 35.19
N ARG A 650 -1.36 8.72 35.01
CA ARG A 650 -0.20 8.95 34.13
C ARG A 650 0.85 9.79 34.86
N GLU A 651 2.10 9.50 34.55
CA GLU A 651 3.24 10.21 35.09
C GLU A 651 4.32 10.38 34.04
N THR A 652 4.80 11.62 33.85
CA THR A 652 5.94 11.90 32.95
C THR A 652 7.26 11.62 33.70
N VAL A 653 8.04 10.69 33.18
CA VAL A 653 9.35 10.31 33.73
C VAL A 653 10.46 11.18 33.15
N SER A 654 10.43 11.41 31.85
CA SER A 654 11.40 12.25 31.17
C SER A 654 10.76 13.03 30.01
N ARG A 655 11.37 14.18 29.68
CA ARG A 655 10.93 15.05 28.61
C ARG A 655 12.11 15.68 27.90
N THR A 656 12.16 15.55 26.57
CA THR A 656 13.14 16.26 25.75
C THR A 656 12.78 17.74 25.70
N THR A 657 13.72 18.61 26.01
CA THR A 657 13.54 20.06 26.07
C THR A 657 14.35 20.76 24.97
N ASN A 658 14.12 22.05 24.82
CA ASN A 658 14.97 22.90 23.96
C ASN A 658 16.26 23.36 24.65
N ALA A 659 16.48 22.99 25.93
CA ALA A 659 17.72 23.25 26.65
C ALA A 659 18.90 22.54 25.97
N ARG A 660 19.96 23.28 25.70
CA ARG A 660 21.17 22.76 25.08
C ARG A 660 22.23 22.37 26.11
N CYS A 661 22.86 21.23 25.86
CA CYS A 661 23.97 20.77 26.69
C CYS A 661 25.17 21.71 26.55
N PRO A 662 25.83 22.13 27.65
CA PRO A 662 27.00 23.00 27.57
C PRO A 662 28.24 22.30 26.97
N VAL A 663 28.28 20.96 26.95
CA VAL A 663 29.39 20.17 26.45
C VAL A 663 29.25 19.85 24.96
N CYS A 664 28.10 19.34 24.51
CA CYS A 664 27.93 18.85 23.15
C CYS A 664 26.81 19.56 22.33
N HIS A 665 26.21 20.59 22.89
CA HIS A 665 25.15 21.43 22.31
C HIS A 665 23.89 20.70 21.83
N LYS A 666 23.76 19.40 22.10
CA LYS A 666 22.53 18.62 21.79
C LYS A 666 21.43 18.96 22.79
N LYS A 667 20.17 18.71 22.39
CA LYS A 667 19.00 18.88 23.27
C LYS A 667 19.10 17.95 24.47
N MET A 668 18.76 18.46 25.66
CA MET A 668 18.77 17.70 26.91
C MET A 668 17.37 17.22 27.29
N GLN A 669 17.31 16.08 27.97
CA GLN A 669 16.12 15.55 28.59
C GLN A 669 16.01 16.05 30.05
N LEU A 670 14.84 16.54 30.42
CA LEU A 670 14.50 16.84 31.81
C LEU A 670 13.92 15.58 32.45
N LYS A 671 14.53 15.08 33.51
CA LYS A 671 14.10 13.90 34.29
C LYS A 671 13.83 14.27 35.74
N GLY A 672 12.95 13.51 36.41
CA GLY A 672 12.65 13.70 37.81
C GLY A 672 11.46 14.61 38.09
N ARG A 673 11.19 14.90 39.37
CA ARG A 673 10.01 15.68 39.82
C ARG A 673 10.42 16.81 40.77
N GLY A 674 9.62 17.87 40.80
CA GLY A 674 9.80 19.01 41.70
C GLY A 674 11.22 19.54 41.72
N ASP A 675 11.76 19.77 42.88
CA ASP A 675 13.12 20.30 43.07
C ASP A 675 14.24 19.29 42.71
N GLY A 676 13.89 18.01 42.57
CA GLY A 676 14.78 16.95 42.14
C GLY A 676 14.96 16.81 40.62
N GLN A 677 14.44 17.74 39.83
CA GLN A 677 14.56 17.68 38.36
C GLN A 677 16.01 17.92 37.90
N ILE A 678 16.46 17.05 37.01
CA ILE A 678 17.79 17.09 36.40
C ILE A 678 17.71 17.09 34.88
N PHE A 679 18.55 17.89 34.24
CA PHE A 679 18.81 17.76 32.82
C PHE A 679 19.85 16.65 32.58
N VAL A 680 19.56 15.78 31.63
CA VAL A 680 20.47 14.69 31.21
C VAL A 680 20.67 14.78 29.72
N CYS A 681 21.93 14.76 29.31
CA CYS A 681 22.34 14.75 27.90
C CYS A 681 22.80 13.36 27.46
N VAL A 682 22.65 13.05 26.18
CA VAL A 682 23.15 11.81 25.56
C VAL A 682 24.69 11.66 25.66
N CYS A 683 25.43 12.74 25.86
CA CYS A 683 26.89 12.72 26.10
C CYS A 683 27.27 12.36 27.55
N GLY A 684 26.29 12.09 28.42
CA GLY A 684 26.51 11.78 29.84
C GLY A 684 26.46 13.00 30.76
N HIS A 685 26.44 14.23 30.24
CA HIS A 685 26.36 15.44 31.07
C HIS A 685 25.02 15.47 31.83
N LYS A 686 25.10 15.79 33.13
CA LYS A 686 23.94 15.92 34.04
C LYS A 686 24.00 17.24 34.77
N GLU A 687 22.92 17.98 34.86
CA GLU A 687 22.85 19.27 35.53
C GLU A 687 21.47 19.41 36.21
N LYS A 688 21.45 19.87 37.47
CA LYS A 688 20.18 20.17 38.17
C LYS A 688 19.46 21.32 37.47
N LEU A 689 18.13 21.31 37.48
CA LEU A 689 17.32 22.37 36.91
C LEU A 689 17.69 23.75 37.48
N THR A 690 17.93 23.82 38.78
CA THR A 690 18.38 25.05 39.50
C THR A 690 19.72 25.56 38.97
N SER A 691 20.71 24.68 38.87
CA SER A 691 22.06 25.02 38.36
C SER A 691 22.01 25.45 36.88
N PHE A 692 21.18 24.79 36.08
CA PHE A 692 20.92 25.21 34.68
C PHE A 692 20.35 26.62 34.62
N GLN A 693 19.39 26.93 35.49
CA GLN A 693 18.76 28.26 35.54
C GLN A 693 19.78 29.35 35.98
N GLU A 694 20.62 29.05 36.96
CA GLU A 694 21.69 29.93 37.43
C GLU A 694 22.73 30.19 36.33
N ARG A 695 23.18 29.15 35.64
CA ARG A 695 24.09 29.24 34.50
C ARG A 695 23.50 30.15 33.41
N ARG A 696 22.23 29.91 33.04
CA ARG A 696 21.52 30.74 32.02
C ARG A 696 21.39 32.19 32.43
N LYS A 697 21.24 32.49 33.73
CA LYS A 697 21.25 33.86 34.25
C LYS A 697 22.64 34.50 34.12
N LYS A 698 23.70 33.75 34.40
CA LYS A 698 25.10 34.23 34.28
C LYS A 698 25.50 34.45 32.82
N GLU A 699 24.99 33.67 31.90
CA GLU A 699 25.25 33.79 30.45
C GLU A 699 24.43 34.92 29.77
N GLY A 700 23.72 35.77 30.54
CA GLY A 700 23.01 36.92 30.03
C GLY A 700 21.72 36.62 29.23
N ALA A 701 21.30 35.35 29.17
CA ALA A 701 20.05 34.93 28.55
C ALA A 701 18.89 35.10 29.57
N GLY A 702 18.50 36.34 29.83
CA GLY A 702 17.39 36.70 30.72
C GLY A 702 16.05 36.19 30.21
N VAL A 703 15.64 35.00 30.64
CA VAL A 703 14.27 34.54 30.45
C VAL A 703 13.45 35.04 31.63
N SER A 704 12.48 35.90 31.38
CA SER A 704 11.59 36.39 32.44
C SER A 704 10.75 35.25 33.03
N LYS A 705 10.36 35.37 34.31
CA LYS A 705 9.39 34.43 34.93
C LYS A 705 8.12 34.27 34.07
N LYS A 706 7.73 35.32 33.35
CA LYS A 706 6.60 35.33 32.41
C LYS A 706 6.84 34.44 31.17
N ASP A 707 8.06 34.42 30.65
CA ASP A 707 8.44 33.59 29.49
C ASP A 707 8.53 32.11 29.88
N VAL A 708 8.99 31.82 31.09
CA VAL A 708 8.97 30.44 31.62
C VAL A 708 7.54 29.96 31.85
N GLN A 709 6.67 30.80 32.39
CA GLN A 709 5.26 30.46 32.56
C GLN A 709 4.51 30.38 31.22
N LYS A 710 4.83 31.25 30.26
CA LYS A 710 4.26 31.20 28.89
C LYS A 710 4.74 29.94 28.15
N TYR A 711 6.01 29.59 28.29
CA TYR A 711 6.59 28.37 27.75
C TYR A 711 6.00 27.12 28.39
N LEU A 712 5.79 27.10 29.70
CA LEU A 712 5.15 26.00 30.43
C LEU A 712 3.65 25.88 30.10
N ARG A 713 2.96 27.00 29.84
CA ARG A 713 1.57 27.02 29.35
C ARG A 713 1.46 26.55 27.91
N GLN A 714 2.30 27.05 27.00
CA GLN A 714 2.33 26.59 25.60
C GLN A 714 2.66 25.10 25.48
N GLN A 715 3.41 24.57 26.41
CA GLN A 715 3.72 23.15 26.46
C GLN A 715 2.64 22.30 27.13
N LYS A 716 1.71 22.88 27.88
CA LYS A 716 0.49 22.19 28.33
C LYS A 716 -0.55 22.04 27.21
N ASP A 717 -0.50 22.93 26.23
CA ASP A 717 -1.48 23.04 25.13
C ASP A 717 -1.01 22.41 23.81
N GLU A 718 0.28 21.97 23.69
CA GLU A 718 0.68 21.15 22.54
C GLU A 718 0.10 19.73 22.69
N PRO A 719 -0.81 19.32 21.79
CA PRO A 719 -1.32 17.97 21.82
C PRO A 719 -0.13 17.02 21.59
N VAL A 720 0.07 16.11 22.51
CA VAL A 720 0.95 14.96 22.31
C VAL A 720 0.34 14.15 21.17
N ASN A 721 0.87 14.34 19.96
CA ASN A 721 0.46 13.63 18.75
C ASN A 721 0.91 12.17 18.85
N ASN A 722 0.34 11.47 19.83
CA ASN A 722 0.43 10.05 19.99
C ASN A 722 -0.99 9.51 19.87
N PRO A 723 -1.31 8.65 18.87
CA PRO A 723 -2.63 8.04 18.72
C PRO A 723 -3.10 7.36 20.00
N PHE A 724 -2.15 6.96 20.85
CA PHE A 724 -2.42 6.37 22.16
C PHE A 724 -2.87 7.41 23.18
N ALA A 725 -2.27 8.60 23.17
CA ALA A 725 -2.65 9.70 24.07
C ALA A 725 -3.96 10.35 23.62
N ASP A 726 -4.20 10.44 22.31
CA ASP A 726 -5.44 10.99 21.75
C ASP A 726 -6.64 10.06 21.96
N ALA A 727 -6.45 8.74 21.83
CA ALA A 727 -7.49 7.77 22.16
C ALA A 727 -7.81 7.77 23.67
N LEU A 728 -6.82 8.01 24.51
CA LEU A 728 -7.00 8.11 25.98
C LEU A 728 -7.45 9.51 26.43
N ALA A 729 -7.11 10.59 25.72
CA ALA A 729 -7.55 11.94 26.02
C ALA A 729 -9.01 12.21 25.62
N LYS A 730 -9.52 11.46 24.63
CA LYS A 730 -10.94 11.48 24.23
C LYS A 730 -11.85 10.76 25.23
N ILE A 731 -11.28 10.02 26.18
CA ILE A 731 -11.99 9.41 27.31
C ILE A 731 -11.85 10.35 28.52
N LYS A 732 -12.44 11.53 28.43
CA LYS A 732 -12.75 12.31 29.63
C LYS A 732 -13.96 11.68 30.32
N LEU A 733 -13.77 11.38 31.61
CA LEU A 733 -14.83 11.14 32.59
C LEU A 733 -15.89 12.24 32.56
#